data_53ffb05d1ef12c7f35f8c44d80d26d10
#
_entry.id   53ffb05d1ef12c7f35f8c44d80d26d10
#
_cell.length_a   1.000
_cell.length_b   1.000
_cell.length_c   1.000
_cell.angle_alpha   90.00
_cell.angle_beta   90.00
_cell.angle_gamma   90.00
#
_symmetry.space_group_name_H-M   'P 1'
#
loop_
_entity.id
_entity.type
_entity.pdbx_description
1 polymer ?
#
loop_
_entity_poly.entity_id
_entity_poly.type
_entity_poly.pdbx_seq_one_letter_code
_entity_poly.pdbx_strand_id
1 'polypeptide(L)'
;MTVARFPSLAHWGAFIALVENGRVIGCEPFARDPAPSNMLEAIPEMVHSPLRIARPAIREGWREGKERTGTERFHEVSWDEALDAVAAELARVRETFGNTAILGGSYGWSSAGRVHHARSLVRRFLFLGGGCVDQVGNYSFGAAQYLLPRVIGTFQPAVGQITDWSSIVKHTRLIIAFGGLATKNGQVTSGGAGQHSMEAWLRRAKDAGIEFVSISPLKSDAPDFLGAQWIPIRPNTDTALMLAMAHTLLSEERHDASFVARYCTGFEAFRRYLLGLDDSMPKDAQWAEAITGVAADTIRELARRAAATRSMITCAWSLQRAHHGEQPYWASIVLAAMLGGIGLPGGGFAFGHGSTNGIGAPRVDVAGPEVPLPLNPARCMIPVARMADMLLRPGESYEFNGRQYSYPDIRLVYWAGGNPFHHHQDLNRLQRAWQKPETVIVHDSWWTPTARHADIVLPATTTLERNDVGGSSRDSFVLAMHRAIDPIGNAKNDFDIFRALARRLGYETAFTADRDEMGWCQWVYDQVRASATAKGVALPGFQQFWAEGFVEMPPPERDYVLFEDFRRDPERHPLKTPSGRIEIVSDDVAGFDYADCPSHPTWLPPAEWLGSASAQRWPIHLVTHQPASRLHSQMDPGPVSRGQKVKGREPIRISPPDAAKRGISDGDIVRVFNARGACLAGAVVDPGVMPGVVVMATGAWFDPADAAGAPERHGNPNVLTLDIGTSPLAQGTSALTALVEIERWDAPAPAVRAFAPPQFAAAG
;
A
#
# COMPACT_ATOMS: atom_id res chain seq x y z
N MET A 1 0.60 -41.71 -11.38
CA MET A 1 0.71 -41.11 -10.03
C MET A 1 -0.47 -40.14 -9.90
N THR A 2 -1.10 -40.07 -8.74
CA THR A 2 -2.29 -39.22 -8.54
C THR A 2 -1.83 -37.86 -8.07
N VAL A 3 -2.21 -36.81 -8.79
CA VAL A 3 -1.96 -35.44 -8.38
C VAL A 3 -3.00 -35.06 -7.30
N ALA A 4 -2.52 -34.71 -6.10
CA ALA A 4 -3.38 -34.23 -5.03
C ALA A 4 -3.71 -32.74 -5.23
N ARG A 5 -4.87 -32.32 -4.71
CA ARG A 5 -5.45 -30.99 -4.94
C ARG A 5 -5.80 -30.31 -3.62
N PHE A 6 -5.28 -29.13 -3.36
CA PHE A 6 -5.47 -28.41 -2.10
C PHE A 6 -5.93 -26.98 -2.34
N PRO A 7 -7.07 -26.55 -1.78
CA PRO A 7 -7.50 -25.15 -1.86
C PRO A 7 -6.55 -24.26 -1.06
N SER A 8 -6.24 -23.11 -1.61
CA SER A 8 -5.42 -22.09 -0.96
C SER A 8 -5.74 -20.69 -1.46
N LEU A 9 -5.14 -19.68 -0.82
CA LEU A 9 -5.36 -18.27 -1.12
C LEU A 9 -4.04 -17.50 -1.06
N ALA A 10 -3.83 -16.64 -2.05
CA ALA A 10 -2.81 -15.62 -2.06
C ALA A 10 -3.45 -14.22 -2.15
N HIS A 11 -2.69 -13.17 -1.93
CA HIS A 11 -3.17 -11.79 -2.11
C HIS A 11 -3.60 -11.49 -3.55
N TRP A 12 -3.10 -12.28 -4.51
CA TRP A 12 -3.35 -12.18 -5.96
C TRP A 12 -4.28 -13.27 -6.48
N GLY A 13 -5.01 -13.95 -5.63
CA GLY A 13 -6.07 -14.86 -6.04
C GLY A 13 -6.16 -16.14 -5.23
N ALA A 14 -7.36 -16.70 -5.23
CA ALA A 14 -7.64 -18.04 -4.76
C ALA A 14 -7.23 -19.07 -5.83
N PHE A 15 -6.77 -20.25 -5.42
CA PHE A 15 -6.29 -21.29 -6.32
C PHE A 15 -6.35 -22.67 -5.70
N ILE A 16 -6.20 -23.68 -6.54
CA ILE A 16 -5.99 -25.08 -6.13
C ILE A 16 -4.51 -25.42 -6.37
N ALA A 17 -3.77 -25.69 -5.32
CA ALA A 17 -2.41 -26.18 -5.45
C ALA A 17 -2.43 -27.64 -5.93
N LEU A 18 -1.62 -27.94 -6.95
CA LEU A 18 -1.40 -29.27 -7.50
C LEU A 18 -0.11 -29.84 -6.91
N VAL A 19 -0.24 -30.96 -6.23
CA VAL A 19 0.89 -31.60 -5.52
C VAL A 19 1.11 -33.02 -6.04
N GLU A 20 2.35 -33.30 -6.41
CA GLU A 20 2.81 -34.65 -6.75
C GLU A 20 4.07 -34.99 -5.95
N ASN A 21 4.08 -36.14 -5.27
CA ASN A 21 5.20 -36.59 -4.44
C ASN A 21 5.69 -35.53 -3.41
N GLY A 22 4.75 -34.82 -2.79
CA GLY A 22 5.08 -33.79 -1.79
C GLY A 22 5.63 -32.48 -2.38
N ARG A 23 5.60 -32.31 -3.70
CA ARG A 23 6.02 -31.07 -4.39
C ARG A 23 4.85 -30.37 -5.04
N VAL A 24 4.80 -29.07 -4.89
CA VAL A 24 3.88 -28.23 -5.66
C VAL A 24 4.38 -28.18 -7.10
N ILE A 25 3.57 -28.66 -8.05
CA ILE A 25 3.90 -28.73 -9.48
C ILE A 25 3.13 -27.71 -10.31
N GLY A 26 2.07 -27.10 -9.76
CA GLY A 26 1.25 -26.11 -10.45
C GLY A 26 0.20 -25.51 -9.53
N CYS A 27 -0.48 -24.49 -10.05
CA CYS A 27 -1.65 -23.88 -9.42
C CYS A 27 -2.76 -23.74 -10.48
N GLU A 28 -3.94 -24.26 -10.20
CA GLU A 28 -5.13 -24.00 -11.00
C GLU A 28 -5.87 -22.79 -10.42
N PRO A 29 -6.27 -21.82 -11.23
CA PRO A 29 -7.09 -20.71 -10.78
C PRO A 29 -8.40 -21.18 -10.13
N PHE A 30 -8.91 -20.42 -9.18
CA PHE A 30 -10.21 -20.68 -8.58
C PHE A 30 -11.33 -20.55 -9.62
N ALA A 31 -12.19 -21.54 -9.71
CA ALA A 31 -13.20 -21.65 -10.77
C ALA A 31 -14.26 -20.52 -10.78
N ARG A 32 -14.38 -19.77 -9.66
CA ARG A 32 -15.26 -18.62 -9.55
C ARG A 32 -14.60 -17.29 -9.94
N ASP A 33 -13.30 -17.28 -10.22
CA ASP A 33 -12.57 -16.08 -10.59
C ASP A 33 -12.57 -15.87 -12.11
N PRO A 34 -13.22 -14.80 -12.62
CA PRO A 34 -13.31 -14.56 -14.05
C PRO A 34 -12.02 -14.00 -14.68
N ALA A 35 -11.08 -13.52 -13.87
CA ALA A 35 -9.86 -12.85 -14.35
C ALA A 35 -8.65 -13.16 -13.46
N PRO A 36 -8.27 -14.45 -13.32
CA PRO A 36 -7.21 -14.87 -12.41
C PRO A 36 -5.87 -14.23 -12.73
N SER A 37 -5.10 -13.95 -11.68
CA SER A 37 -3.79 -13.32 -11.81
C SER A 37 -2.73 -14.28 -12.35
N ASN A 38 -1.88 -13.81 -13.27
CA ASN A 38 -0.73 -14.54 -13.76
C ASN A 38 0.35 -14.78 -12.69
N MET A 39 0.31 -14.09 -11.57
CA MET A 39 1.23 -14.33 -10.45
C MET A 39 1.08 -15.71 -9.83
N LEU A 40 -0.03 -16.41 -10.06
CA LEU A 40 -0.21 -17.81 -9.64
C LEU A 40 0.84 -18.75 -10.28
N GLU A 41 1.32 -18.45 -11.47
CA GLU A 41 2.34 -19.23 -12.19
C GLU A 41 3.71 -19.23 -11.47
N ALA A 42 3.96 -18.21 -10.64
CA ALA A 42 5.22 -18.10 -9.90
C ALA A 42 5.25 -18.95 -8.61
N ILE A 43 4.10 -19.38 -8.08
CA ILE A 43 4.00 -20.04 -6.78
C ILE A 43 4.84 -21.32 -6.71
N PRO A 44 4.79 -22.27 -7.68
CA PRO A 44 5.53 -23.51 -7.58
C PRO A 44 7.05 -23.29 -7.47
N GLU A 45 7.63 -22.42 -8.30
CA GLU A 45 9.06 -22.12 -8.25
C GLU A 45 9.42 -21.39 -6.95
N MET A 46 8.61 -20.43 -6.51
CA MET A 46 8.90 -19.67 -5.29
C MET A 46 8.84 -20.50 -4.02
N VAL A 47 7.88 -21.42 -3.92
CA VAL A 47 7.78 -22.32 -2.75
C VAL A 47 9.02 -23.20 -2.62
N HIS A 48 9.56 -23.69 -3.74
CA HIS A 48 10.74 -24.56 -3.79
C HIS A 48 12.03 -23.81 -4.15
N SER A 49 12.04 -22.48 -4.06
CA SER A 49 13.19 -21.65 -4.39
C SER A 49 14.41 -21.93 -3.50
N PRO A 50 15.63 -21.90 -4.05
CA PRO A 50 16.86 -21.98 -3.24
C PRO A 50 17.03 -20.78 -2.28
N LEU A 51 16.23 -19.74 -2.44
CA LEU A 51 16.17 -18.58 -1.54
C LEU A 51 15.36 -18.85 -0.27
N ARG A 52 14.72 -20.04 -0.12
CA ARG A 52 13.99 -20.39 1.10
C ARG A 52 14.93 -20.44 2.29
N ILE A 53 14.50 -19.84 3.39
CA ILE A 53 15.20 -19.98 4.68
C ILE A 53 14.82 -21.35 5.24
N ALA A 54 15.78 -22.27 5.24
CA ALA A 54 15.53 -23.67 5.60
C ALA A 54 15.73 -23.94 7.10
N ARG A 55 16.55 -23.14 7.79
CA ARG A 55 16.88 -23.29 9.21
C ARG A 55 17.01 -21.94 9.88
N PRO A 56 16.81 -21.84 11.20
CA PRO A 56 17.16 -20.65 11.95
C PRO A 56 18.64 -20.31 11.75
N ALA A 57 18.92 -19.01 11.66
CA ALA A 57 20.28 -18.54 11.40
C ALA A 57 20.63 -17.31 12.21
N ILE A 58 21.87 -17.22 12.66
CA ILE A 58 22.42 -16.10 13.41
C ILE A 58 23.56 -15.49 12.61
N ARG A 59 23.55 -14.16 12.45
CA ARG A 59 24.56 -13.42 11.70
C ARG A 59 25.92 -13.46 12.41
N GLU A 60 26.96 -13.76 11.66
CA GLU A 60 28.35 -13.65 12.14
C GLU A 60 28.64 -12.19 12.53
N GLY A 61 29.20 -11.98 13.72
CA GLY A 61 29.51 -10.65 14.24
C GLY A 61 28.35 -9.92 14.93
N TRP A 62 27.16 -10.53 15.07
CA TRP A 62 26.07 -9.93 15.85
C TRP A 62 26.50 -9.55 17.28
N ARG A 63 27.01 -10.51 18.04
CA ARG A 63 27.44 -10.29 19.44
C ARG A 63 28.63 -9.35 19.58
N GLU A 64 29.36 -9.11 18.51
CA GLU A 64 30.49 -8.18 18.42
C GLU A 64 30.04 -6.78 18.00
N GLY A 65 28.75 -6.56 17.72
CA GLY A 65 28.21 -5.28 17.27
C GLY A 65 28.68 -4.84 15.88
N LYS A 66 29.10 -5.79 15.01
CA LYS A 66 29.50 -5.46 13.63
C LYS A 66 28.33 -4.98 12.80
N GLU A 67 28.60 -4.08 11.85
CA GLU A 67 27.61 -3.53 10.93
C GLU A 67 26.83 -4.61 10.15
N ARG A 68 25.57 -4.31 9.81
CA ARG A 68 24.69 -5.13 8.97
C ARG A 68 24.70 -4.60 7.54
N THR A 69 25.61 -5.12 6.70
CA THR A 69 25.73 -4.71 5.29
C THR A 69 24.83 -5.52 4.35
N GLY A 70 24.31 -6.65 4.84
CA GLY A 70 23.52 -7.62 4.06
C GLY A 70 24.37 -8.61 3.25
N THR A 71 25.69 -8.61 3.49
CA THR A 71 26.66 -9.52 2.82
C THR A 71 27.41 -10.43 3.78
N GLU A 72 27.14 -10.33 5.09
CA GLU A 72 27.75 -11.14 6.12
C GLU A 72 27.34 -12.61 6.00
N ARG A 73 28.16 -13.48 6.59
CA ARG A 73 27.85 -14.90 6.73
C ARG A 73 26.89 -15.12 7.88
N PHE A 74 26.12 -16.22 7.77
CA PHE A 74 25.22 -16.70 8.80
C PHE A 74 25.67 -18.07 9.30
N HIS A 75 25.44 -18.35 10.58
CA HIS A 75 25.54 -19.67 11.19
C HIS A 75 24.14 -20.26 11.28
N GLU A 76 23.92 -21.40 10.64
CA GLU A 76 22.69 -22.17 10.90
C GLU A 76 22.75 -22.76 12.32
N VAL A 77 21.65 -22.61 13.05
CA VAL A 77 21.54 -23.04 14.46
C VAL A 77 20.28 -23.88 14.68
N SER A 78 20.21 -24.55 15.82
CA SER A 78 18.99 -25.25 16.22
C SER A 78 17.85 -24.25 16.55
N TRP A 79 16.60 -24.74 16.52
CA TRP A 79 15.46 -23.95 16.95
C TRP A 79 15.57 -23.55 18.43
N ASP A 80 16.04 -24.45 19.30
CA ASP A 80 16.17 -24.11 20.72
C ASP A 80 17.19 -22.98 20.94
N GLU A 81 18.35 -23.08 20.29
CA GLU A 81 19.37 -22.02 20.35
C GLU A 81 18.85 -20.68 19.85
N ALA A 82 18.16 -20.66 18.71
CA ALA A 82 17.60 -19.43 18.15
C ALA A 82 16.52 -18.83 19.05
N LEU A 83 15.59 -19.66 19.54
CA LEU A 83 14.50 -19.20 20.40
C LEU A 83 15.01 -18.75 21.79
N ASP A 84 16.03 -19.41 22.34
CA ASP A 84 16.67 -19.02 23.57
C ASP A 84 17.39 -17.66 23.41
N ALA A 85 18.11 -17.47 22.29
CA ALA A 85 18.74 -16.20 21.97
C ALA A 85 17.72 -15.06 21.85
N VAL A 86 16.61 -15.28 21.14
CA VAL A 86 15.51 -14.29 20.99
C VAL A 86 14.85 -13.97 22.33
N ALA A 87 14.54 -15.00 23.15
CA ALA A 87 13.90 -14.81 24.44
C ALA A 87 14.82 -14.05 25.41
N ALA A 88 16.10 -14.40 25.45
CA ALA A 88 17.09 -13.73 26.29
C ALA A 88 17.28 -12.26 25.90
N GLU A 89 17.30 -11.95 24.61
CA GLU A 89 17.47 -10.61 24.09
C GLU A 89 16.23 -9.73 24.36
N LEU A 90 15.03 -10.28 24.18
CA LEU A 90 13.78 -9.62 24.55
C LEU A 90 13.72 -9.32 26.06
N ALA A 91 14.10 -10.28 26.91
CA ALA A 91 14.15 -10.08 28.36
C ALA A 91 15.18 -9.00 28.72
N ARG A 92 16.39 -9.08 28.19
CA ARG A 92 17.47 -8.10 28.42
C ARG A 92 17.03 -6.66 28.08
N VAL A 93 16.46 -6.47 26.89
CA VAL A 93 16.05 -5.13 26.44
C VAL A 93 14.90 -4.60 27.30
N ARG A 94 13.91 -5.45 27.64
CA ARG A 94 12.80 -5.06 28.53
C ARG A 94 13.26 -4.66 29.92
N GLU A 95 14.17 -5.42 30.50
CA GLU A 95 14.71 -5.15 31.86
C GLU A 95 15.59 -3.91 31.88
N THR A 96 16.41 -3.69 30.84
CA THR A 96 17.39 -2.61 30.84
C THR A 96 16.81 -1.29 30.34
N PHE A 97 15.96 -1.32 29.31
CA PHE A 97 15.50 -0.11 28.59
C PHE A 97 13.96 0.04 28.57
N GLY A 98 13.22 -0.98 28.98
CA GLY A 98 11.76 -1.00 28.93
C GLY A 98 11.19 -1.40 27.56
N ASN A 99 9.87 -1.58 27.56
CA ASN A 99 9.15 -2.07 26.36
C ASN A 99 9.13 -1.05 25.19
N THR A 100 9.29 0.24 25.46
CA THR A 100 9.38 1.29 24.43
C THR A 100 10.72 1.30 23.67
N ALA A 101 11.69 0.48 24.08
CA ALA A 101 12.92 0.25 23.35
C ALA A 101 12.81 -0.89 22.31
N ILE A 102 11.64 -1.50 22.17
CA ILE A 102 11.35 -2.57 21.22
C ILE A 102 10.40 -2.04 20.13
N LEU A 103 10.82 -2.07 18.87
CA LEU A 103 9.95 -1.85 17.72
C LEU A 103 9.34 -3.17 17.27
N GLY A 104 8.01 -3.30 17.31
CA GLY A 104 7.27 -4.41 16.73
C GLY A 104 6.84 -4.08 15.30
N GLY A 105 7.48 -4.67 14.29
CA GLY A 105 7.27 -4.31 12.89
C GLY A 105 6.69 -5.44 12.04
N SER A 106 5.86 -5.08 11.08
CA SER A 106 5.36 -5.91 9.97
C SER A 106 4.47 -5.08 9.04
N TYR A 107 4.08 -5.66 7.90
CA TYR A 107 3.13 -5.04 6.98
C TYR A 107 1.87 -5.91 6.78
N GLY A 108 0.75 -5.25 6.39
CA GLY A 108 -0.56 -5.91 6.26
C GLY A 108 -0.67 -6.96 5.14
N TRP A 109 0.31 -7.04 4.25
CA TRP A 109 0.41 -7.99 3.16
C TRP A 109 1.33 -9.18 3.49
N SER A 110 1.56 -9.48 4.76
CA SER A 110 2.45 -10.55 5.18
C SER A 110 1.84 -11.95 4.97
N SER A 111 0.52 -12.10 5.02
CA SER A 111 -0.18 -13.35 4.70
C SER A 111 -1.61 -13.07 4.25
N ALA A 112 -2.14 -13.85 3.30
CA ALA A 112 -3.57 -13.86 2.96
C ALA A 112 -4.38 -14.58 4.05
N GLY A 113 -3.86 -15.66 4.63
CA GLY A 113 -4.43 -16.34 5.79
C GLY A 113 -4.37 -15.47 7.05
N ARG A 114 -5.26 -15.71 8.00
CA ARG A 114 -5.49 -14.84 9.15
C ARG A 114 -5.00 -15.41 10.48
N VAL A 115 -4.94 -16.74 10.62
CA VAL A 115 -4.38 -17.39 11.82
C VAL A 115 -2.86 -17.19 11.86
N HIS A 116 -2.19 -17.31 10.72
CA HIS A 116 -0.74 -17.07 10.60
C HIS A 116 -0.39 -15.71 10.01
N HIS A 117 -1.25 -14.69 10.20
CA HIS A 117 -0.96 -13.34 9.75
C HIS A 117 0.14 -12.72 10.63
N ALA A 118 1.36 -12.68 10.12
CA ALA A 118 2.55 -12.31 10.90
C ALA A 118 2.40 -10.96 11.63
N ARG A 119 1.78 -9.96 10.99
CA ARG A 119 1.52 -8.65 11.63
C ARG A 119 0.62 -8.77 12.86
N SER A 120 -0.43 -9.57 12.80
CA SER A 120 -1.34 -9.76 13.94
C SER A 120 -0.65 -10.55 15.04
N LEU A 121 0.13 -11.57 14.68
CA LEU A 121 0.80 -12.44 15.64
C LEU A 121 1.94 -11.73 16.38
N VAL A 122 2.80 -10.94 15.69
CA VAL A 122 3.87 -10.20 16.35
C VAL A 122 3.31 -9.15 17.32
N ARG A 123 2.22 -8.47 16.93
CA ARG A 123 1.52 -7.54 17.82
C ARG A 123 0.94 -8.25 19.05
N ARG A 124 0.18 -9.33 18.83
CA ARG A 124 -0.39 -10.13 19.91
C ARG A 124 0.69 -10.61 20.88
N PHE A 125 1.80 -11.14 20.35
CA PHE A 125 2.93 -11.62 21.14
C PHE A 125 3.58 -10.49 21.97
N LEU A 126 3.94 -9.39 21.34
CA LEU A 126 4.63 -8.28 22.01
C LEU A 126 3.70 -7.54 23.01
N PHE A 127 2.42 -7.37 22.66
CA PHE A 127 1.46 -6.69 23.53
C PHE A 127 1.17 -7.49 24.79
N LEU A 128 1.03 -8.82 24.69
CA LEU A 128 0.91 -9.71 25.86
C LEU A 128 2.19 -9.76 26.70
N GLY A 129 3.33 -9.56 26.08
CA GLY A 129 4.63 -9.49 26.76
C GLY A 129 4.98 -8.13 27.35
N GLY A 130 4.00 -7.20 27.51
CA GLY A 130 4.20 -5.88 28.12
C GLY A 130 4.22 -4.72 27.15
N GLY A 131 4.06 -4.97 25.87
CA GLY A 131 3.97 -3.94 24.82
C GLY A 131 5.26 -3.70 24.03
N CYS A 132 5.17 -2.78 23.08
CA CYS A 132 6.26 -2.32 22.24
C CYS A 132 5.89 -0.98 21.58
N VAL A 133 6.82 -0.38 20.83
CA VAL A 133 6.49 0.67 19.87
C VAL A 133 5.78 0.01 18.69
N ASP A 134 4.54 0.39 18.43
CA ASP A 134 3.73 -0.10 17.33
C ASP A 134 3.75 0.86 16.14
N GLN A 135 3.36 0.39 14.97
CA GLN A 135 3.23 1.20 13.77
C GLN A 135 1.78 1.64 13.55
N VAL A 136 1.56 2.94 13.28
CA VAL A 136 0.25 3.50 12.93
C VAL A 136 0.26 4.09 11.52
N GLY A 137 -0.94 4.26 10.96
CA GLY A 137 -1.08 4.63 9.58
C GLY A 137 -0.73 3.48 8.64
N ASN A 138 -0.53 3.81 7.38
CA ASN A 138 -0.13 2.86 6.34
C ASN A 138 0.44 3.59 5.12
N TYR A 139 1.14 2.85 4.25
CA TYR A 139 1.68 3.41 3.01
C TYR A 139 0.62 3.60 1.91
N SER A 140 -0.55 2.97 2.01
CA SER A 140 -1.56 2.98 0.95
C SER A 140 -2.41 4.23 0.95
N PHE A 141 -2.95 4.61 2.12
CA PHE A 141 -3.91 5.71 2.30
C PHE A 141 -3.70 6.46 3.65
N GLY A 142 -2.46 6.58 4.10
CA GLY A 142 -2.11 7.19 5.39
C GLY A 142 -2.62 8.63 5.53
N ALA A 143 -2.49 9.47 4.51
CA ALA A 143 -2.98 10.85 4.54
C ALA A 143 -4.51 10.91 4.69
N ALA A 144 -5.24 10.10 3.93
CA ALA A 144 -6.70 10.02 4.03
C ALA A 144 -7.18 9.56 5.40
N GLN A 145 -6.43 8.68 6.07
CA GLN A 145 -6.81 8.15 7.37
C GLN A 145 -6.95 9.24 8.43
N TYR A 146 -6.15 10.29 8.35
CA TYR A 146 -6.14 11.41 9.31
C TYR A 146 -6.92 12.63 8.82
N LEU A 147 -7.00 12.86 7.50
CA LEU A 147 -7.76 13.97 6.93
C LEU A 147 -9.27 13.71 6.93
N LEU A 148 -9.71 12.56 6.38
CA LEU A 148 -11.14 12.34 6.09
C LEU A 148 -12.06 12.41 7.33
N PRO A 149 -11.65 11.97 8.54
CA PRO A 149 -12.46 12.17 9.73
C PRO A 149 -12.78 13.63 10.03
N ARG A 150 -11.92 14.58 9.59
CA ARG A 150 -12.10 16.04 9.80
C ARG A 150 -12.86 16.73 8.68
N VAL A 151 -13.04 16.05 7.56
CA VAL A 151 -13.75 16.58 6.39
C VAL A 151 -15.15 15.97 6.24
N ILE A 152 -15.27 14.67 6.46
CA ILE A 152 -16.51 13.89 6.26
C ILE A 152 -16.85 12.97 7.44
N GLY A 153 -16.18 13.13 8.58
CA GLY A 153 -16.46 12.40 9.82
C GLY A 153 -16.03 10.94 9.86
N THR A 154 -15.40 10.42 8.78
CA THR A 154 -14.96 9.02 8.68
C THR A 154 -13.91 8.83 7.63
N PHE A 155 -12.98 7.88 7.85
CA PHE A 155 -12.02 7.46 6.83
C PHE A 155 -12.49 6.26 5.99
N GLN A 156 -13.68 5.71 6.30
CA GLN A 156 -14.20 4.52 5.62
C GLN A 156 -14.23 4.60 4.08
N PRO A 157 -14.53 5.74 3.43
CA PRO A 157 -14.49 5.84 1.98
C PRO A 157 -13.12 5.54 1.34
N ALA A 158 -12.02 5.65 2.10
CA ALA A 158 -10.68 5.31 1.60
C ALA A 158 -10.36 3.80 1.69
N VAL A 159 -11.08 3.03 2.52
CA VAL A 159 -10.71 1.63 2.82
C VAL A 159 -11.86 0.65 2.70
N GLY A 160 -13.08 1.12 2.91
CA GLY A 160 -14.27 0.31 3.07
C GLY A 160 -15.18 0.33 1.87
N GLN A 161 -16.45 0.59 2.17
CA GLN A 161 -17.51 0.64 1.19
C GLN A 161 -17.67 2.05 0.61
N ILE A 162 -17.71 2.13 -0.70
CA ILE A 162 -18.05 3.32 -1.50
C ILE A 162 -19.25 3.00 -2.37
N THR A 163 -19.77 3.99 -3.11
CA THR A 163 -20.87 3.74 -4.05
C THR A 163 -20.57 2.56 -4.96
N ASP A 164 -21.48 1.59 -4.99
CA ASP A 164 -21.32 0.33 -5.72
C ASP A 164 -21.23 0.54 -7.23
N TRP A 165 -20.41 -0.26 -7.89
CA TRP A 165 -20.30 -0.28 -9.36
C TRP A 165 -21.64 -0.52 -10.04
N SER A 166 -22.54 -1.29 -9.45
CA SER A 166 -23.90 -1.52 -9.97
C SER A 166 -24.73 -0.24 -10.00
N SER A 167 -24.60 0.65 -9.01
CA SER A 167 -25.18 1.99 -9.00
C SER A 167 -24.49 2.91 -10.01
N ILE A 168 -23.16 2.87 -10.10
CA ILE A 168 -22.37 3.64 -11.06
C ILE A 168 -22.79 3.29 -12.50
N VAL A 169 -22.83 2.02 -12.86
CA VAL A 169 -23.23 1.56 -14.21
C VAL A 169 -24.62 2.05 -14.61
N LYS A 170 -25.57 2.09 -13.67
CA LYS A 170 -26.95 2.53 -13.93
C LYS A 170 -27.09 4.05 -14.10
N HIS A 171 -26.33 4.83 -13.35
CA HIS A 171 -26.66 6.25 -13.13
C HIS A 171 -25.59 7.23 -13.56
N THR A 172 -24.30 6.83 -13.62
CA THR A 172 -23.19 7.72 -14.01
C THR A 172 -23.17 7.94 -15.51
N ARG A 173 -22.68 9.10 -15.95
CA ARG A 173 -22.44 9.42 -17.38
C ARG A 173 -20.99 9.77 -17.64
N LEU A 174 -20.28 10.28 -16.65
CA LEU A 174 -18.87 10.68 -16.76
C LEU A 174 -18.10 10.24 -15.51
N ILE A 175 -17.00 9.54 -15.71
CA ILE A 175 -16.02 9.25 -14.65
C ILE A 175 -14.75 10.06 -14.94
N ILE A 176 -14.36 10.91 -13.98
CA ILE A 176 -13.10 11.65 -14.02
C ILE A 176 -12.17 10.99 -13.02
N ALA A 177 -11.12 10.33 -13.52
CA ALA A 177 -10.21 9.53 -12.74
C ALA A 177 -8.84 10.22 -12.59
N PHE A 178 -8.60 10.79 -11.41
CA PHE A 178 -7.30 11.32 -11.03
C PHE A 178 -6.38 10.17 -10.57
N GLY A 179 -5.25 10.00 -11.23
CA GLY A 179 -4.35 8.86 -11.03
C GLY A 179 -4.78 7.57 -11.74
N GLY A 180 -5.82 7.64 -12.61
CA GLY A 180 -6.23 6.57 -13.49
C GLY A 180 -7.07 5.45 -12.85
N LEU A 181 -7.29 4.37 -13.62
CA LEU A 181 -8.10 3.18 -13.31
C LEU A 181 -7.36 1.90 -13.72
N ALA A 182 -6.07 1.78 -13.37
CA ALA A 182 -5.20 0.70 -13.83
C ALA A 182 -5.68 -0.68 -13.34
N THR A 183 -6.07 -1.58 -14.25
CA THR A 183 -6.59 -2.92 -13.93
C THR A 183 -5.56 -3.81 -13.23
N LYS A 184 -4.26 -3.62 -13.49
CA LYS A 184 -3.18 -4.37 -12.82
C LYS A 184 -3.23 -4.31 -11.29
N ASN A 185 -3.67 -3.19 -10.73
CA ASN A 185 -3.80 -3.05 -9.27
C ASN A 185 -5.05 -3.78 -8.74
N GLY A 186 -6.05 -4.00 -9.60
CA GLY A 186 -7.23 -4.81 -9.30
C GLY A 186 -6.93 -6.32 -9.23
N GLN A 187 -5.70 -6.73 -9.49
CA GLN A 187 -5.27 -8.14 -9.39
C GLN A 187 -4.84 -8.54 -7.97
N VAL A 188 -4.91 -7.63 -7.00
CA VAL A 188 -4.46 -7.89 -5.63
C VAL A 188 -5.40 -7.26 -4.59
N THR A 189 -5.54 -7.92 -3.44
CA THR A 189 -6.15 -7.33 -2.24
C THR A 189 -5.56 -7.92 -0.97
N SER A 190 -5.45 -7.12 0.07
CA SER A 190 -5.02 -7.57 1.39
C SER A 190 -6.05 -8.56 1.95
N GLY A 191 -5.61 -9.73 2.36
CA GLY A 191 -6.48 -10.82 2.82
C GLY A 191 -6.89 -11.79 1.73
N GLY A 192 -6.45 -11.56 0.49
CA GLY A 192 -6.71 -12.43 -0.66
C GLY A 192 -7.95 -12.06 -1.46
N ALA A 193 -7.93 -12.45 -2.72
CA ALA A 193 -9.04 -12.28 -3.67
C ALA A 193 -9.60 -13.66 -4.05
N GLY A 194 -10.86 -13.91 -3.72
CA GLY A 194 -11.59 -15.05 -4.29
C GLY A 194 -12.02 -14.76 -5.73
N GLN A 195 -12.26 -13.49 -6.06
CA GLN A 195 -12.73 -13.07 -7.37
C GLN A 195 -12.14 -11.70 -7.78
N HIS A 196 -11.60 -11.63 -8.99
CA HIS A 196 -11.15 -10.36 -9.59
C HIS A 196 -12.28 -9.76 -10.43
N SER A 197 -12.97 -8.78 -9.89
CA SER A 197 -14.20 -8.23 -10.50
C SER A 197 -14.02 -6.87 -11.17
N MET A 198 -12.90 -6.18 -10.96
CA MET A 198 -12.70 -4.80 -11.40
C MET A 198 -12.82 -4.62 -12.92
N GLU A 199 -12.14 -5.46 -13.69
CA GLU A 199 -12.19 -5.37 -15.16
C GLU A 199 -13.61 -5.58 -15.70
N ALA A 200 -14.34 -6.56 -15.14
CA ALA A 200 -15.70 -6.83 -15.53
C ALA A 200 -16.63 -5.63 -15.26
N TRP A 201 -16.45 -4.92 -14.15
CA TRP A 201 -17.22 -3.71 -13.86
C TRP A 201 -16.85 -2.55 -14.78
N LEU A 202 -15.59 -2.35 -15.10
CA LEU A 202 -15.15 -1.33 -16.05
C LEU A 202 -15.72 -1.58 -17.46
N ARG A 203 -15.73 -2.84 -17.92
CA ARG A 203 -16.37 -3.22 -19.21
C ARG A 203 -17.87 -2.92 -19.18
N ARG A 204 -18.59 -3.33 -18.14
CA ARG A 204 -20.01 -3.01 -17.98
C ARG A 204 -20.29 -1.51 -17.97
N ALA A 205 -19.44 -0.72 -17.31
CA ALA A 205 -19.55 0.72 -17.29
C ALA A 205 -19.35 1.33 -18.69
N LYS A 206 -18.37 0.81 -19.47
CA LYS A 206 -18.15 1.20 -20.86
C LYS A 206 -19.35 0.84 -21.74
N ASP A 207 -19.88 -0.38 -21.62
CA ASP A 207 -21.03 -0.86 -22.38
C ASP A 207 -22.31 -0.07 -22.05
N ALA A 208 -22.44 0.46 -20.82
CA ALA A 208 -23.51 1.38 -20.44
C ALA A 208 -23.37 2.81 -20.99
N GLY A 209 -22.31 3.07 -21.76
CA GLY A 209 -22.08 4.37 -22.40
C GLY A 209 -21.48 5.42 -21.49
N ILE A 210 -20.84 5.03 -20.37
CA ILE A 210 -20.14 5.97 -19.49
C ILE A 210 -18.87 6.46 -20.20
N GLU A 211 -18.68 7.78 -20.19
CA GLU A 211 -17.45 8.42 -20.66
C GLU A 211 -16.38 8.38 -19.55
N PHE A 212 -15.12 8.18 -19.97
CA PHE A 212 -13.99 8.15 -19.05
C PHE A 212 -12.97 9.22 -19.39
N VAL A 213 -12.51 9.95 -18.37
CA VAL A 213 -11.36 10.86 -18.45
C VAL A 213 -10.30 10.35 -17.49
N SER A 214 -9.11 10.06 -17.99
CA SER A 214 -7.95 9.63 -17.20
C SER A 214 -6.95 10.77 -17.09
N ILE A 215 -6.76 11.28 -15.88
CA ILE A 215 -5.80 12.33 -15.56
C ILE A 215 -4.61 11.68 -14.88
N SER A 216 -3.54 11.49 -15.62
CA SER A 216 -2.34 10.78 -15.18
C SER A 216 -1.15 11.10 -16.08
N PRO A 217 0.10 11.07 -15.59
CA PRO A 217 1.29 11.15 -16.45
C PRO A 217 1.46 9.93 -17.37
N LEU A 218 0.67 8.86 -17.16
CA LEU A 218 0.75 7.61 -17.91
C LEU A 218 -0.56 7.30 -18.63
N LYS A 219 -0.49 7.11 -19.94
CA LYS A 219 -1.63 6.67 -20.74
C LYS A 219 -2.14 5.28 -20.29
N SER A 220 -1.23 4.39 -19.92
CA SER A 220 -1.56 3.03 -19.48
C SER A 220 -2.19 2.91 -18.09
N ASP A 221 -2.39 4.03 -17.38
CA ASP A 221 -3.17 4.05 -16.14
C ASP A 221 -4.69 3.97 -16.39
N ALA A 222 -5.12 3.98 -17.64
CA ALA A 222 -6.47 3.55 -18.04
C ALA A 222 -6.34 2.45 -19.10
N PRO A 223 -7.06 1.32 -18.98
CA PRO A 223 -7.01 0.28 -19.99
C PRO A 223 -7.62 0.76 -21.31
N ASP A 224 -7.02 0.37 -22.44
CA ASP A 224 -7.38 0.85 -23.78
C ASP A 224 -8.85 0.60 -24.14
N PHE A 225 -9.46 -0.49 -23.65
CA PHE A 225 -10.86 -0.81 -23.94
C PHE A 225 -11.85 0.25 -23.43
N LEU A 226 -11.48 1.07 -22.44
CA LEU A 226 -12.31 2.16 -21.97
C LEU A 226 -12.45 3.29 -22.98
N GLY A 227 -11.46 3.45 -23.89
CA GLY A 227 -11.40 4.60 -24.78
C GLY A 227 -11.37 5.92 -24.00
N ALA A 228 -10.71 5.95 -22.86
CA ALA A 228 -10.64 7.11 -21.99
C ALA A 228 -9.91 8.28 -22.67
N GLN A 229 -10.45 9.50 -22.50
CA GLN A 229 -9.70 10.70 -22.82
C GLN A 229 -8.51 10.79 -21.86
N TRP A 230 -7.28 10.67 -22.36
CA TRP A 230 -6.09 10.84 -21.58
C TRP A 230 -5.69 12.32 -21.49
N ILE A 231 -5.57 12.83 -20.28
CA ILE A 231 -5.06 14.19 -19.99
C ILE A 231 -3.75 14.01 -19.22
N PRO A 232 -2.59 14.17 -19.88
CA PRO A 232 -1.30 14.12 -19.19
C PRO A 232 -1.17 15.33 -18.24
N ILE A 233 -0.74 15.04 -17.02
CA ILE A 233 -0.59 16.05 -15.96
C ILE A 233 0.79 15.93 -15.32
N ARG A 234 1.42 17.05 -14.97
CA ARG A 234 2.63 17.01 -14.14
C ARG A 234 2.33 16.38 -12.80
N PRO A 235 3.13 15.39 -12.36
CA PRO A 235 2.89 14.71 -11.09
C PRO A 235 2.83 15.68 -9.89
N ASN A 236 1.97 15.37 -8.92
CA ASN A 236 1.69 16.14 -7.69
C ASN A 236 1.04 17.51 -7.93
N THR A 237 0.38 17.73 -9.06
CA THR A 237 -0.32 18.99 -9.36
C THR A 237 -1.85 18.82 -9.49
N ASP A 238 -2.38 17.66 -9.19
CA ASP A 238 -3.80 17.32 -9.29
C ASP A 238 -4.70 18.29 -8.50
N THR A 239 -4.26 18.72 -7.33
CA THR A 239 -4.97 19.71 -6.50
C THR A 239 -5.17 21.03 -7.25
N ALA A 240 -4.15 21.53 -7.96
CA ALA A 240 -4.26 22.77 -8.74
C ALA A 240 -5.29 22.63 -9.87
N LEU A 241 -5.34 21.46 -10.52
CA LEU A 241 -6.35 21.18 -11.55
C LEU A 241 -7.76 21.18 -10.95
N MET A 242 -7.97 20.52 -9.81
CA MET A 242 -9.26 20.46 -9.12
C MET A 242 -9.73 21.85 -8.66
N LEU A 243 -8.81 22.67 -8.14
CA LEU A 243 -9.11 24.06 -7.73
C LEU A 243 -9.54 24.91 -8.92
N ALA A 244 -8.88 24.77 -10.07
CA ALA A 244 -9.24 25.51 -11.28
C ALA A 244 -10.58 25.05 -11.89
N MET A 245 -10.90 23.76 -11.80
CA MET A 245 -12.24 23.25 -12.12
C MET A 245 -13.27 23.86 -11.18
N ALA A 246 -13.01 23.90 -9.88
CA ALA A 246 -13.88 24.54 -8.87
C ALA A 246 -14.05 26.04 -9.13
N HIS A 247 -12.98 26.76 -9.48
CA HIS A 247 -13.02 28.16 -9.87
C HIS A 247 -13.90 28.36 -11.10
N THR A 248 -13.77 27.53 -12.13
CA THR A 248 -14.62 27.61 -13.34
C THR A 248 -16.09 27.39 -13.02
N LEU A 249 -16.40 26.36 -12.18
CA LEU A 249 -17.78 26.13 -11.74
C LEU A 249 -18.36 27.32 -10.98
N LEU A 250 -17.55 27.95 -10.14
CA LEU A 250 -17.97 29.13 -9.37
C LEU A 250 -18.18 30.35 -10.26
N SER A 251 -17.22 30.69 -11.12
CA SER A 251 -17.22 31.88 -11.96
C SER A 251 -18.30 31.87 -13.05
N GLU A 252 -18.70 30.67 -13.50
CA GLU A 252 -19.72 30.42 -14.49
C GLU A 252 -21.10 30.08 -13.86
N GLU A 253 -21.22 30.20 -12.52
CA GLU A 253 -22.45 29.89 -11.76
C GLU A 253 -23.02 28.50 -12.05
N ARG A 254 -22.11 27.51 -12.24
CA ARG A 254 -22.44 26.09 -12.55
C ARG A 254 -22.39 25.17 -11.36
N HIS A 255 -21.95 25.67 -10.20
CA HIS A 255 -21.94 24.85 -8.98
C HIS A 255 -23.34 24.70 -8.38
N ASP A 256 -23.60 23.59 -7.70
CA ASP A 256 -24.86 23.36 -6.97
C ASP A 256 -24.83 24.16 -5.65
N ALA A 257 -25.24 25.46 -5.74
CA ALA A 257 -25.28 26.34 -4.58
C ALA A 257 -26.24 25.82 -3.49
N SER A 258 -27.30 25.10 -3.86
CA SER A 258 -28.26 24.53 -2.91
C SER A 258 -27.67 23.39 -2.11
N PHE A 259 -26.91 22.51 -2.76
CA PHE A 259 -26.18 21.45 -2.09
C PHE A 259 -25.13 22.02 -1.14
N VAL A 260 -24.33 22.96 -1.60
CA VAL A 260 -23.28 23.60 -0.79
C VAL A 260 -23.87 24.26 0.45
N ALA A 261 -24.95 25.05 0.30
CA ALA A 261 -25.60 25.72 1.42
C ALA A 261 -26.18 24.75 2.45
N ARG A 262 -26.75 23.63 2.01
CA ARG A 262 -27.43 22.69 2.91
C ARG A 262 -26.49 21.67 3.58
N TYR A 263 -25.49 21.18 2.85
CA TYR A 263 -24.70 20.01 3.25
C TYR A 263 -23.24 20.32 3.60
N CYS A 264 -22.79 21.55 3.36
CA CYS A 264 -21.42 21.94 3.62
C CYS A 264 -21.30 23.09 4.60
N THR A 265 -20.10 23.29 5.15
CA THR A 265 -19.71 24.47 5.93
C THR A 265 -18.39 25.04 5.41
N GLY A 266 -18.13 26.32 5.69
CA GLY A 266 -16.87 27.00 5.33
C GLY A 266 -16.74 27.43 3.85
N PHE A 267 -17.80 27.31 3.04
CA PHE A 267 -17.69 27.59 1.60
C PHE A 267 -17.29 29.02 1.29
N GLU A 268 -17.75 30.03 2.06
CA GLU A 268 -17.43 31.42 1.76
C GLU A 268 -15.93 31.75 1.89
N ALA A 269 -15.28 31.22 2.89
CA ALA A 269 -13.81 31.35 3.03
C ALA A 269 -13.08 30.66 1.86
N PHE A 270 -13.50 29.46 1.47
CA PHE A 270 -12.95 28.77 0.31
C PHE A 270 -13.22 29.52 -1.00
N ARG A 271 -14.41 30.11 -1.17
CA ARG A 271 -14.77 30.96 -2.31
C ARG A 271 -13.80 32.14 -2.44
N ARG A 272 -13.51 32.83 -1.33
CA ARG A 272 -12.56 33.96 -1.29
C ARG A 272 -11.17 33.50 -1.76
N TYR A 273 -10.70 32.36 -1.27
CA TYR A 273 -9.44 31.77 -1.70
C TYR A 273 -9.42 31.42 -3.19
N LEU A 274 -10.48 30.76 -3.72
CA LEU A 274 -10.60 30.46 -5.16
C LEU A 274 -10.52 31.69 -6.04
N LEU A 275 -11.21 32.74 -5.64
CA LEU A 275 -11.26 34.01 -6.37
C LEU A 275 -10.01 34.89 -6.20
N GLY A 276 -9.05 34.48 -5.36
CA GLY A 276 -7.83 35.22 -5.09
C GLY A 276 -8.06 36.49 -4.27
N LEU A 277 -9.15 36.56 -3.50
CA LEU A 277 -9.46 37.75 -2.72
C LEU A 277 -8.57 37.91 -1.48
N ASP A 278 -7.94 36.83 -1.04
CA ASP A 278 -7.09 36.81 0.14
C ASP A 278 -5.58 36.90 -0.21
N ASP A 279 -5.19 36.47 -1.41
CA ASP A 279 -3.78 36.39 -1.84
C ASP A 279 -3.50 37.06 -3.21
N SER A 280 -4.49 37.73 -3.78
CA SER A 280 -4.43 38.39 -5.10
C SER A 280 -4.13 37.43 -6.26
N MET A 281 -4.39 36.11 -6.08
CA MET A 281 -4.11 35.09 -7.08
C MET A 281 -5.34 34.20 -7.31
N PRO A 282 -6.21 34.52 -8.30
CA PRO A 282 -7.31 33.63 -8.67
C PRO A 282 -6.79 32.20 -9.05
N LYS A 283 -7.47 31.22 -8.54
CA LYS A 283 -7.11 29.80 -8.83
C LYS A 283 -7.78 29.35 -10.13
N ASP A 284 -7.68 30.19 -11.17
CA ASP A 284 -8.33 29.99 -12.46
C ASP A 284 -7.60 28.98 -13.36
N ALA A 285 -8.14 28.74 -14.55
CA ALA A 285 -7.60 27.76 -15.47
C ALA A 285 -6.21 28.15 -16.03
N GLN A 286 -5.90 29.45 -16.19
CA GLN A 286 -4.57 29.91 -16.61
C GLN A 286 -3.53 29.69 -15.53
N TRP A 287 -3.88 30.00 -14.28
CA TRP A 287 -3.02 29.69 -13.14
C TRP A 287 -2.69 28.19 -13.07
N ALA A 288 -3.71 27.32 -13.24
CA ALA A 288 -3.50 25.88 -13.21
C ALA A 288 -2.73 25.36 -14.41
N GLU A 289 -2.90 25.91 -15.62
CA GLU A 289 -2.11 25.53 -16.80
C GLU A 289 -0.61 25.72 -16.57
N ALA A 290 -0.21 26.82 -15.97
CA ALA A 290 1.20 27.08 -15.65
C ALA A 290 1.78 26.03 -14.69
N ILE A 291 0.98 25.52 -13.75
CA ILE A 291 1.37 24.53 -12.75
C ILE A 291 1.32 23.11 -13.33
N THR A 292 0.19 22.73 -13.92
CA THR A 292 -0.16 21.36 -14.29
C THR A 292 0.36 20.95 -15.66
N GLY A 293 0.55 21.92 -16.56
CA GLY A 293 0.81 21.67 -17.97
C GLY A 293 -0.45 21.27 -18.77
N VAL A 294 -1.62 21.29 -18.16
CA VAL A 294 -2.91 21.03 -18.83
C VAL A 294 -3.48 22.34 -19.35
N ALA A 295 -3.83 22.41 -20.64
CA ALA A 295 -4.34 23.64 -21.27
C ALA A 295 -5.59 24.18 -20.54
N ALA A 296 -5.64 25.50 -20.34
CA ALA A 296 -6.71 26.18 -19.63
C ALA A 296 -8.11 25.88 -20.20
N ASP A 297 -8.21 25.79 -21.52
CA ASP A 297 -9.49 25.46 -22.19
C ASP A 297 -9.93 24.02 -21.90
N THR A 298 -8.99 23.07 -21.84
CA THR A 298 -9.28 21.68 -21.43
C THR A 298 -9.83 21.63 -19.99
N ILE A 299 -9.25 22.42 -19.08
CA ILE A 299 -9.69 22.50 -17.69
C ILE A 299 -11.12 23.03 -17.61
N ARG A 300 -11.41 24.15 -18.30
CA ARG A 300 -12.76 24.74 -18.34
C ARG A 300 -13.79 23.79 -18.96
N GLU A 301 -13.44 23.16 -20.08
CA GLU A 301 -14.31 22.20 -20.75
C GLU A 301 -14.63 21.01 -19.83
N LEU A 302 -13.63 20.45 -19.16
CA LEU A 302 -13.82 19.34 -18.22
C LEU A 302 -14.73 19.73 -17.05
N ALA A 303 -14.57 20.94 -16.49
CA ALA A 303 -15.44 21.46 -15.43
C ALA A 303 -16.90 21.60 -15.91
N ARG A 304 -17.11 22.17 -17.11
CA ARG A 304 -18.45 22.32 -17.71
C ARG A 304 -19.12 20.97 -17.98
N ARG A 305 -18.38 20.01 -18.53
CA ARG A 305 -18.87 18.63 -18.77
C ARG A 305 -19.24 17.95 -17.44
N ALA A 306 -18.42 18.10 -16.42
CA ALA A 306 -18.70 17.53 -15.09
C ALA A 306 -20.00 18.08 -14.49
N ALA A 307 -20.29 19.37 -14.68
CA ALA A 307 -21.52 20.01 -14.20
C ALA A 307 -22.76 19.65 -15.04
N ALA A 308 -22.59 19.35 -16.33
CA ALA A 308 -23.69 19.08 -17.25
C ALA A 308 -24.28 17.67 -17.11
N THR A 309 -23.58 16.74 -16.43
CA THR A 309 -23.98 15.33 -16.37
C THR A 309 -23.82 14.76 -14.96
N ARG A 310 -24.36 13.54 -14.74
CA ARG A 310 -24.08 12.79 -13.53
C ARG A 310 -22.62 12.30 -13.55
N SER A 311 -21.79 12.98 -12.78
CA SER A 311 -20.34 12.71 -12.75
C SER A 311 -19.89 12.05 -11.46
N MET A 312 -18.90 11.16 -11.56
CA MET A 312 -18.16 10.58 -10.46
C MET A 312 -16.71 11.07 -10.52
N ILE A 313 -16.23 11.69 -9.44
CA ILE A 313 -14.82 12.07 -9.27
C ILE A 313 -14.15 10.93 -8.53
N THR A 314 -13.15 10.29 -9.12
CA THR A 314 -12.41 9.22 -8.44
C THR A 314 -10.93 9.56 -8.33
N CYS A 315 -10.33 9.31 -7.15
CA CYS A 315 -8.91 9.49 -6.88
C CYS A 315 -8.26 8.16 -6.55
N ALA A 316 -7.20 7.82 -7.27
CA ALA A 316 -6.37 6.67 -6.93
C ALA A 316 -5.64 6.89 -5.60
N TRP A 317 -5.32 5.81 -4.89
CA TRP A 317 -4.59 5.91 -3.61
C TRP A 317 -3.18 6.50 -3.77
N SER A 318 -2.60 6.46 -4.96
CA SER A 318 -1.28 7.01 -5.24
C SER A 318 -1.18 8.52 -4.98
N LEU A 319 -2.23 9.30 -5.26
CA LEU A 319 -2.22 10.76 -5.16
C LEU A 319 -1.85 11.28 -3.78
N GLN A 320 -2.18 10.55 -2.72
CA GLN A 320 -1.86 10.95 -1.35
C GLN A 320 -0.47 10.50 -0.87
N ARG A 321 0.30 9.76 -1.70
CA ARG A 321 1.66 9.28 -1.36
C ARG A 321 2.73 10.29 -1.79
N ALA A 322 2.43 11.56 -1.68
CA ALA A 322 3.25 12.68 -2.09
C ALA A 322 3.31 13.72 -0.96
N HIS A 323 4.29 14.61 -1.01
CA HIS A 323 4.30 15.79 -0.16
C HIS A 323 2.98 16.56 -0.35
N HIS A 324 2.31 16.96 0.72
CA HIS A 324 0.96 17.52 0.76
C HIS A 324 -0.13 16.57 0.24
N GLY A 325 0.03 15.27 0.45
CA GLY A 325 -0.88 14.22 -0.06
C GLY A 325 -2.31 14.27 0.49
N GLU A 326 -2.57 15.04 1.53
CA GLU A 326 -3.91 15.33 2.06
C GLU A 326 -4.74 16.15 1.06
N GLN A 327 -4.10 17.08 0.34
CA GLN A 327 -4.76 18.10 -0.45
C GLN A 327 -5.59 17.57 -1.63
N PRO A 328 -5.13 16.63 -2.47
CA PRO A 328 -5.93 16.13 -3.59
C PRO A 328 -7.19 15.40 -3.13
N TYR A 329 -7.17 14.74 -1.97
CA TYR A 329 -8.35 14.07 -1.41
C TYR A 329 -9.38 15.07 -0.93
N TRP A 330 -8.94 16.12 -0.23
CA TRP A 330 -9.84 17.20 0.21
C TRP A 330 -10.43 17.95 -0.99
N ALA A 331 -9.59 18.35 -1.96
CA ALA A 331 -10.03 19.04 -3.17
C ALA A 331 -11.06 18.24 -3.96
N SER A 332 -10.91 16.91 -4.05
CA SER A 332 -11.86 16.05 -4.77
C SER A 332 -13.23 15.98 -4.09
N ILE A 333 -13.28 15.97 -2.74
CA ILE A 333 -14.53 16.02 -1.98
C ILE A 333 -15.23 17.35 -2.23
N VAL A 334 -14.48 18.47 -2.16
CA VAL A 334 -15.04 19.81 -2.36
C VAL A 334 -15.53 19.97 -3.79
N LEU A 335 -14.77 19.51 -4.80
CA LEU A 335 -15.22 19.53 -6.20
C LEU A 335 -16.50 18.72 -6.40
N ALA A 336 -16.59 17.52 -5.82
CA ALA A 336 -17.79 16.69 -5.88
C ALA A 336 -18.98 17.32 -5.14
N ALA A 337 -18.74 18.07 -4.05
CA ALA A 337 -19.76 18.83 -3.34
C ALA A 337 -20.29 19.99 -4.19
N MET A 338 -19.39 20.73 -4.87
CA MET A 338 -19.77 21.81 -5.80
C MET A 338 -20.56 21.29 -7.01
N LEU A 339 -20.33 20.05 -7.43
CA LEU A 339 -21.13 19.36 -8.46
C LEU A 339 -22.47 18.82 -7.94
N GLY A 340 -22.72 18.87 -6.62
CA GLY A 340 -23.98 18.44 -6.00
C GLY A 340 -24.24 16.92 -6.05
N GLY A 341 -23.24 16.12 -6.44
CA GLY A 341 -23.43 14.69 -6.69
C GLY A 341 -23.33 13.76 -5.46
N ILE A 342 -22.83 14.23 -4.33
CA ILE A 342 -22.61 13.42 -3.13
C ILE A 342 -23.95 12.92 -2.58
N GLY A 343 -24.03 11.62 -2.29
CA GLY A 343 -25.24 10.95 -1.80
C GLY A 343 -26.28 10.61 -2.87
N LEU A 344 -25.98 10.89 -4.14
CA LEU A 344 -26.84 10.46 -5.26
C LEU A 344 -26.31 9.18 -5.90
N PRO A 345 -27.20 8.26 -6.35
CA PRO A 345 -26.79 7.10 -7.11
C PRO A 345 -25.88 7.46 -8.29
N GLY A 346 -24.71 6.85 -8.36
CA GLY A 346 -23.71 7.06 -9.41
C GLY A 346 -23.04 8.43 -9.44
N GLY A 347 -23.20 9.26 -8.41
CA GLY A 347 -22.61 10.60 -8.30
C GLY A 347 -21.64 10.73 -7.14
N GLY A 348 -21.03 11.91 -7.00
CA GLY A 348 -20.16 12.26 -5.89
C GLY A 348 -18.69 11.91 -6.12
N PHE A 349 -18.05 11.36 -5.10
CA PHE A 349 -16.64 11.00 -5.14
C PHE A 349 -16.39 9.54 -4.74
N ALA A 350 -15.24 9.02 -5.13
CA ALA A 350 -14.77 7.70 -4.74
C ALA A 350 -13.25 7.72 -4.53
N PHE A 351 -12.75 6.87 -3.64
CA PHE A 351 -11.33 6.68 -3.43
C PHE A 351 -10.93 5.24 -3.70
N GLY A 352 -9.85 5.09 -4.46
CA GLY A 352 -9.21 3.80 -4.66
C GLY A 352 -9.76 2.94 -5.80
N HIS A 353 -10.69 3.42 -6.64
CA HIS A 353 -10.95 2.76 -7.91
C HIS A 353 -9.62 2.60 -8.67
N GLY A 354 -9.34 1.40 -9.17
CA GLY A 354 -8.04 1.12 -9.80
C GLY A 354 -6.83 1.03 -8.84
N SER A 355 -7.03 0.95 -7.52
CA SER A 355 -5.92 0.86 -6.56
C SER A 355 -5.76 -0.53 -5.92
N THR A 356 -6.84 -1.30 -5.79
CA THR A 356 -6.85 -2.68 -5.30
C THR A 356 -8.15 -3.36 -5.72
N ASN A 357 -8.22 -4.69 -5.64
CA ASN A 357 -9.44 -5.44 -5.93
C ASN A 357 -10.57 -5.12 -4.92
N GLY A 358 -11.80 -5.27 -5.37
CA GLY A 358 -13.02 -5.19 -4.55
C GLY A 358 -13.49 -3.79 -4.17
N ILE A 359 -12.79 -2.72 -4.55
CA ILE A 359 -13.26 -1.35 -4.33
C ILE A 359 -14.50 -1.06 -5.20
N GLY A 360 -15.61 -0.72 -4.54
CA GLY A 360 -16.90 -0.47 -5.19
C GLY A 360 -17.63 -1.75 -5.66
N ALA A 361 -17.10 -2.94 -5.42
CA ALA A 361 -17.83 -4.17 -5.70
C ALA A 361 -19.01 -4.32 -4.72
N PRO A 362 -20.24 -4.60 -5.22
CA PRO A 362 -21.38 -4.85 -4.38
C PRO A 362 -21.14 -6.04 -3.44
N ARG A 363 -21.35 -5.87 -2.14
CA ARG A 363 -21.17 -6.94 -1.15
C ARG A 363 -22.00 -6.70 0.10
N VAL A 364 -22.31 -7.76 0.81
CA VAL A 364 -22.81 -7.66 2.18
C VAL A 364 -21.63 -7.29 3.09
N ASP A 365 -21.83 -6.31 3.97
CA ASP A 365 -20.81 -5.86 4.91
C ASP A 365 -20.70 -6.85 6.09
N VAL A 366 -19.93 -7.90 5.88
CA VAL A 366 -19.61 -8.93 6.88
C VAL A 366 -18.16 -8.77 7.31
N ALA A 367 -17.90 -8.88 8.62
CA ALA A 367 -16.53 -8.84 9.14
C ALA A 367 -15.70 -10.00 8.57
N GLY A 368 -14.51 -9.68 8.08
CA GLY A 368 -13.55 -10.70 7.64
C GLY A 368 -12.97 -11.52 8.80
N PRO A 369 -12.33 -12.66 8.50
CA PRO A 369 -11.66 -13.46 9.52
C PRO A 369 -10.48 -12.68 10.14
N GLU A 370 -10.36 -12.69 11.47
CA GLU A 370 -9.30 -11.97 12.18
C GLU A 370 -9.02 -12.61 13.55
N VAL A 371 -7.72 -12.67 13.93
CA VAL A 371 -7.30 -13.03 15.30
C VAL A 371 -7.35 -11.77 16.16
N PRO A 372 -8.00 -11.80 17.35
CA PRO A 372 -8.16 -10.62 18.19
C PRO A 372 -6.82 -10.14 18.74
N LEU A 373 -6.66 -8.82 18.78
CA LEU A 373 -5.49 -8.16 19.34
C LEU A 373 -5.78 -7.59 20.73
N PRO A 374 -4.92 -7.82 21.74
CA PRO A 374 -5.01 -7.10 23.00
C PRO A 374 -4.62 -5.63 22.78
N LEU A 375 -4.94 -4.79 23.76
CA LEU A 375 -4.43 -3.41 23.79
C LEU A 375 -2.91 -3.42 24.00
N ASN A 376 -2.20 -2.50 23.35
CA ASN A 376 -0.77 -2.31 23.58
C ASN A 376 -0.52 -1.59 24.93
N PRO A 377 0.03 -2.25 25.94
CA PRO A 377 0.24 -1.61 27.26
C PRO A 377 1.25 -0.45 27.20
N ALA A 378 2.22 -0.51 26.29
CA ALA A 378 3.22 0.55 26.13
C ALA A 378 2.63 1.87 25.59
N ARG A 379 1.45 1.82 24.95
CA ARG A 379 0.76 2.98 24.35
C ARG A 379 1.67 3.88 23.51
N CYS A 380 2.74 3.30 22.98
CA CYS A 380 3.72 3.98 22.14
C CYS A 380 3.56 3.56 20.68
N MET A 381 3.62 4.54 19.77
CA MET A 381 3.42 4.31 18.34
C MET A 381 4.25 5.27 17.51
N ILE A 382 4.54 4.86 16.27
CA ILE A 382 5.24 5.63 15.26
C ILE A 382 4.45 5.64 13.95
N PRO A 383 4.31 6.75 13.22
CA PRO A 383 3.84 6.72 11.85
C PRO A 383 4.72 5.80 11.00
N VAL A 384 4.10 4.88 10.28
CA VAL A 384 4.83 3.80 9.55
C VAL A 384 5.92 4.32 8.62
N ALA A 385 5.76 5.52 8.05
CA ALA A 385 6.72 6.15 7.16
C ALA A 385 7.84 6.94 7.88
N ARG A 386 7.85 6.98 9.23
CA ARG A 386 8.86 7.72 10.03
C ARG A 386 9.85 6.81 10.74
N MET A 387 9.96 5.56 10.31
CA MET A 387 10.84 4.57 10.95
C MET A 387 12.32 4.98 10.91
N ALA A 388 12.82 5.49 9.78
CA ALA A 388 14.21 5.95 9.69
C ALA A 388 14.47 7.18 10.58
N ASP A 389 13.52 8.11 10.67
CA ASP A 389 13.61 9.25 11.59
C ASP A 389 13.73 8.78 13.05
N MET A 390 12.82 7.88 13.47
CA MET A 390 12.84 7.33 14.82
C MET A 390 14.18 6.68 15.18
N LEU A 391 14.72 5.86 14.30
CA LEU A 391 15.99 5.17 14.54
C LEU A 391 17.21 6.09 14.56
N LEU A 392 17.19 7.18 13.76
CA LEU A 392 18.31 8.12 13.64
C LEU A 392 18.26 9.27 14.65
N ARG A 393 17.09 9.59 15.20
CA ARG A 393 16.85 10.80 16.00
C ARG A 393 16.13 10.50 17.33
N PRO A 394 16.61 9.52 18.13
CA PRO A 394 15.97 9.21 19.39
C PRO A 394 15.92 10.47 20.30
N GLY A 395 14.76 10.69 20.92
CA GLY A 395 14.51 11.84 21.80
C GLY A 395 14.12 13.13 21.08
N GLU A 396 14.31 13.26 19.76
CA GLU A 396 13.83 14.44 19.02
C GLU A 396 12.29 14.47 18.98
N SER A 397 11.74 15.67 19.03
CA SER A 397 10.30 15.90 18.96
C SER A 397 9.81 15.91 17.50
N TYR A 398 8.61 15.41 17.30
CA TYR A 398 7.89 15.51 16.02
C TYR A 398 6.39 15.74 16.24
N GLU A 399 5.75 16.38 15.28
CA GLU A 399 4.32 16.60 15.30
C GLU A 399 3.58 15.54 14.50
N PHE A 400 2.46 15.09 15.05
CA PHE A 400 1.60 14.12 14.40
C PHE A 400 0.17 14.25 14.88
N ASN A 401 -0.77 14.48 13.95
CA ASN A 401 -2.20 14.46 14.22
C ASN A 401 -2.63 15.45 15.32
N GLY A 402 -2.07 16.67 15.32
CA GLY A 402 -2.36 17.73 16.27
C GLY A 402 -1.69 17.55 17.65
N ARG A 403 -0.72 16.66 17.75
CA ARG A 403 0.01 16.40 19.00
C ARG A 403 1.51 16.34 18.77
N GLN A 404 2.26 16.72 19.79
CA GLN A 404 3.70 16.57 19.82
C GLN A 404 4.08 15.23 20.46
N TYR A 405 5.02 14.53 19.84
CA TYR A 405 5.61 13.27 20.29
C TYR A 405 7.13 13.36 20.28
N SER A 406 7.79 12.43 20.96
CA SER A 406 9.23 12.25 20.87
C SER A 406 9.55 10.86 20.34
N TYR A 407 10.57 10.75 19.49
CA TYR A 407 11.02 9.46 18.97
C TYR A 407 11.60 8.60 20.10
N PRO A 408 11.12 7.36 20.30
CA PRO A 408 11.70 6.45 21.28
C PRO A 408 13.09 5.98 20.86
N ASP A 409 13.93 5.62 21.84
CA ASP A 409 15.26 5.03 21.61
C ASP A 409 15.14 3.52 21.43
N ILE A 410 15.14 3.07 20.17
CA ILE A 410 14.95 1.65 19.81
C ILE A 410 16.26 0.88 19.92
N ARG A 411 16.27 -0.14 20.77
CA ARG A 411 17.39 -1.06 20.96
C ARG A 411 17.19 -2.39 20.28
N LEU A 412 15.94 -2.80 20.05
CA LEU A 412 15.60 -4.05 19.39
C LEU A 412 14.49 -3.81 18.36
N VAL A 413 14.71 -4.32 17.14
CA VAL A 413 13.67 -4.43 16.11
C VAL A 413 13.23 -5.89 16.02
N TYR A 414 11.96 -6.15 16.23
CA TYR A 414 11.34 -7.45 15.98
C TYR A 414 10.44 -7.34 14.75
N TRP A 415 10.86 -7.91 13.63
CA TRP A 415 10.18 -7.79 12.35
C TRP A 415 9.67 -9.14 11.85
N ALA A 416 8.35 -9.29 11.70
CA ALA A 416 7.75 -10.53 11.24
C ALA A 416 6.98 -10.36 9.93
N GLY A 417 7.55 -10.87 8.84
CA GLY A 417 6.99 -10.73 7.48
C GLY A 417 7.02 -9.30 6.92
N GLY A 418 7.06 -9.17 5.63
CA GLY A 418 7.20 -7.90 4.93
C GLY A 418 8.66 -7.42 4.85
N ASN A 419 8.92 -6.47 3.95
CA ASN A 419 10.28 -6.06 3.59
C ASN A 419 10.44 -4.53 3.66
N PRO A 420 10.97 -3.96 4.77
CA PRO A 420 11.26 -2.53 4.89
C PRO A 420 12.16 -1.99 3.78
N PHE A 421 13.15 -2.78 3.33
CA PHE A 421 14.03 -2.44 2.20
C PHE A 421 13.33 -2.42 0.84
N HIS A 422 11.99 -2.45 0.85
CA HIS A 422 11.14 -2.15 -0.28
C HIS A 422 10.14 -1.04 0.04
N HIS A 423 9.48 -1.08 1.21
CA HIS A 423 8.41 -0.15 1.53
C HIS A 423 8.89 1.24 1.94
N HIS A 424 10.06 1.32 2.58
CA HIS A 424 10.54 2.59 3.10
C HIS A 424 11.17 3.45 2.00
N GLN A 425 11.06 4.76 2.14
CA GLN A 425 11.71 5.75 1.28
C GLN A 425 13.20 5.86 1.62
N ASP A 426 14.01 6.40 0.71
CA ASP A 426 15.45 6.61 0.87
C ASP A 426 16.15 5.40 1.54
N LEU A 427 16.30 4.32 0.80
CA LEU A 427 16.89 3.08 1.33
C LEU A 427 18.33 3.26 1.80
N ASN A 428 19.07 4.20 1.26
CA ASN A 428 20.42 4.53 1.76
C ASN A 428 20.35 5.13 3.17
N ARG A 429 19.33 5.94 3.44
CA ARG A 429 19.04 6.47 4.77
C ARG A 429 18.55 5.37 5.71
N LEU A 430 17.65 4.49 5.23
CA LEU A 430 17.17 3.35 6.00
C LEU A 430 18.32 2.41 6.37
N GLN A 431 19.24 2.11 5.46
CA GLN A 431 20.40 1.25 5.74
C GLN A 431 21.25 1.80 6.90
N ARG A 432 21.47 3.12 6.93
CA ARG A 432 22.16 3.78 8.07
C ARG A 432 21.34 3.70 9.35
N ALA A 433 20.02 3.91 9.26
CA ALA A 433 19.10 3.81 10.40
C ALA A 433 19.07 2.40 10.98
N TRP A 434 19.10 1.39 10.12
CA TRP A 434 19.06 -0.03 10.50
C TRP A 434 20.30 -0.53 11.26
N GLN A 435 21.39 0.28 11.30
CA GLN A 435 22.56 0.01 12.14
C GLN A 435 22.36 0.41 13.62
N LYS A 436 21.34 1.21 13.94
CA LYS A 436 21.17 1.78 15.29
C LYS A 436 20.67 0.79 16.34
N PRO A 437 19.67 -0.08 16.07
CA PRO A 437 19.29 -1.09 17.04
C PRO A 437 20.44 -2.05 17.36
N GLU A 438 20.54 -2.48 18.62
CA GLU A 438 21.54 -3.48 19.05
C GLU A 438 21.24 -4.84 18.42
N THR A 439 19.96 -5.17 18.25
CA THR A 439 19.51 -6.46 17.69
C THR A 439 18.34 -6.27 16.73
N VAL A 440 18.40 -6.98 15.60
CA VAL A 440 17.32 -7.10 14.62
C VAL A 440 16.94 -8.57 14.45
N ILE A 441 15.69 -8.91 14.78
CA ILE A 441 15.11 -10.25 14.64
C ILE A 441 14.14 -10.24 13.49
N VAL A 442 14.22 -11.22 12.58
CA VAL A 442 13.34 -11.31 11.40
C VAL A 442 12.71 -12.69 11.28
N HIS A 443 11.39 -12.75 11.06
CA HIS A 443 10.71 -13.94 10.52
C HIS A 443 10.45 -13.71 9.03
N ASP A 444 10.94 -14.62 8.20
CA ASP A 444 10.63 -14.61 6.78
C ASP A 444 10.70 -16.03 6.20
N SER A 445 10.06 -16.23 5.05
CA SER A 445 10.14 -17.49 4.30
C SER A 445 11.30 -17.52 3.32
N TRP A 446 11.81 -16.36 2.91
CA TRP A 446 12.89 -16.19 1.93
C TRP A 446 13.98 -15.26 2.46
N TRP A 447 15.19 -15.41 1.94
CA TRP A 447 16.31 -14.50 2.20
C TRP A 447 16.10 -13.13 1.50
N THR A 448 15.04 -12.43 1.92
CA THR A 448 14.74 -11.07 1.50
C THR A 448 15.88 -10.10 1.90
N PRO A 449 15.94 -8.91 1.30
CA PRO A 449 16.88 -7.88 1.78
C PRO A 449 16.79 -7.61 3.28
N THR A 450 15.58 -7.63 3.85
CA THR A 450 15.40 -7.46 5.31
C THR A 450 16.01 -8.62 6.11
N ALA A 451 15.78 -9.85 5.67
CA ALA A 451 16.36 -11.03 6.34
C ALA A 451 17.90 -11.02 6.29
N ARG A 452 18.49 -10.54 5.18
CA ARG A 452 19.95 -10.39 5.06
C ARG A 452 20.53 -9.29 5.95
N HIS A 453 19.74 -8.29 6.32
CA HIS A 453 20.14 -7.21 7.22
C HIS A 453 19.65 -7.46 8.66
N ALA A 454 19.43 -8.72 9.06
CA ALA A 454 19.04 -9.12 10.40
C ALA A 454 20.20 -9.78 11.15
N ASP A 455 20.08 -9.86 12.47
CA ASP A 455 20.99 -10.58 13.35
C ASP A 455 20.53 -12.01 13.60
N ILE A 456 19.21 -12.19 13.80
CA ILE A 456 18.59 -13.50 14.01
C ILE A 456 17.46 -13.66 13.00
N VAL A 457 17.52 -14.74 12.22
CA VAL A 457 16.54 -15.04 11.18
C VAL A 457 15.84 -16.36 11.51
N LEU A 458 14.51 -16.30 11.60
CA LEU A 458 13.65 -17.45 11.91
C LEU A 458 12.84 -17.84 10.68
N PRO A 459 12.99 -19.08 10.16
CA PRO A 459 12.32 -19.54 8.96
C PRO A 459 10.82 -19.74 9.19
N ALA A 460 9.99 -18.96 8.50
CA ALA A 460 8.55 -19.06 8.51
C ALA A 460 8.04 -19.90 7.32
N THR A 461 6.94 -20.63 7.53
CA THR A 461 6.25 -21.39 6.48
C THR A 461 5.52 -20.45 5.52
N THR A 462 5.31 -20.90 4.28
CA THR A 462 4.38 -20.29 3.33
C THR A 462 2.94 -20.77 3.57
N THR A 463 1.97 -20.19 2.86
CA THR A 463 0.56 -20.59 2.96
C THR A 463 0.28 -22.04 2.55
N LEU A 464 1.15 -22.67 1.75
CA LEU A 464 1.00 -24.07 1.31
C LEU A 464 1.55 -25.09 2.32
N GLU A 465 2.27 -24.65 3.33
CA GLU A 465 2.92 -25.48 4.35
C GLU A 465 2.15 -25.52 5.68
N ARG A 466 0.94 -24.89 5.74
CA ARG A 466 0.14 -24.73 6.96
C ARG A 466 -1.35 -24.66 6.66
N ASN A 467 -2.20 -24.88 7.67
CA ASN A 467 -3.63 -24.65 7.58
C ASN A 467 -3.94 -23.20 7.96
N ASP A 468 -4.93 -22.59 7.32
CA ASP A 468 -5.34 -21.23 7.63
C ASP A 468 -6.79 -20.96 7.16
N VAL A 469 -7.35 -19.82 7.52
CA VAL A 469 -8.59 -19.28 6.98
C VAL A 469 -8.29 -17.92 6.39
N GLY A 470 -8.60 -17.74 5.12
CA GLY A 470 -8.34 -16.51 4.40
C GLY A 470 -9.60 -15.81 3.93
N GLY A 471 -9.54 -14.51 3.76
CA GLY A 471 -10.63 -13.69 3.26
C GLY A 471 -10.37 -12.21 3.48
N SER A 472 -10.96 -11.40 2.63
CA SER A 472 -10.91 -9.94 2.68
C SER A 472 -12.30 -9.38 2.93
N SER A 473 -12.42 -8.32 3.73
CA SER A 473 -13.67 -7.57 3.86
C SER A 473 -14.12 -6.89 2.55
N ARG A 474 -13.30 -6.95 1.49
CA ARG A 474 -13.61 -6.42 0.14
C ARG A 474 -14.01 -7.52 -0.84
N ASP A 475 -14.13 -8.75 -0.40
CA ASP A 475 -14.42 -9.92 -1.22
C ASP A 475 -15.66 -10.64 -0.67
N SER A 476 -16.38 -11.35 -1.51
CA SER A 476 -17.56 -12.15 -1.11
C SER A 476 -17.17 -13.56 -0.66
N PHE A 477 -15.88 -13.94 -0.70
CA PHE A 477 -15.43 -15.28 -0.38
C PHE A 477 -14.66 -15.35 0.91
N VAL A 478 -14.84 -16.44 1.65
CA VAL A 478 -13.95 -16.90 2.73
C VAL A 478 -13.48 -18.29 2.37
N LEU A 479 -12.17 -18.52 2.43
CA LEU A 479 -11.53 -19.76 1.97
C LEU A 479 -10.88 -20.52 3.10
N ALA A 480 -11.05 -21.84 3.08
CA ALA A 480 -10.26 -22.77 3.86
C ALA A 480 -8.95 -23.03 3.11
N MET A 481 -7.83 -22.73 3.75
CA MET A 481 -6.50 -22.91 3.18
C MET A 481 -5.88 -24.16 3.77
N HIS A 482 -5.83 -25.22 2.97
CA HIS A 482 -5.34 -26.51 3.44
C HIS A 482 -3.83 -26.61 3.29
N ARG A 483 -3.18 -27.18 4.29
CA ARG A 483 -1.77 -27.57 4.18
C ARG A 483 -1.60 -28.55 3.03
N ALA A 484 -0.83 -28.15 2.03
CA ALA A 484 -0.61 -28.93 0.80
C ALA A 484 0.67 -29.76 0.83
N ILE A 485 1.72 -29.24 1.50
CA ILE A 485 3.03 -29.88 1.60
C ILE A 485 3.57 -29.79 3.03
N ASP A 486 4.55 -30.59 3.35
CA ASP A 486 5.32 -30.45 4.58
C ASP A 486 6.18 -29.18 4.55
N PRO A 487 6.47 -28.58 5.72
CA PRO A 487 7.36 -27.43 5.81
C PRO A 487 8.73 -27.73 5.16
N ILE A 488 9.22 -26.79 4.36
CA ILE A 488 10.52 -26.91 3.70
C ILE A 488 11.63 -26.69 4.72
N GLY A 489 12.59 -27.61 4.73
CA GLY A 489 13.65 -27.61 5.75
C GLY A 489 13.06 -27.79 7.15
N ASN A 490 13.46 -26.92 8.06
CA ASN A 490 12.96 -26.89 9.44
C ASN A 490 12.06 -25.68 9.70
N ALA A 491 11.42 -25.09 8.68
CA ALA A 491 10.54 -23.93 8.86
C ALA A 491 9.36 -24.26 9.80
N LYS A 492 8.90 -23.27 10.55
CA LYS A 492 7.74 -23.38 11.44
C LYS A 492 6.69 -22.30 11.11
N ASN A 493 5.45 -22.58 11.47
CA ASN A 493 4.38 -21.57 11.39
C ASN A 493 4.69 -20.38 12.32
N ASP A 494 4.38 -19.17 11.92
CA ASP A 494 4.54 -18.00 12.78
C ASP A 494 3.83 -18.17 14.13
N PHE A 495 2.64 -18.80 14.14
CA PHE A 495 1.93 -19.11 15.38
C PHE A 495 2.77 -20.01 16.30
N ASP A 496 3.40 -21.08 15.78
CA ASP A 496 4.21 -22.00 16.58
C ASP A 496 5.52 -21.36 17.06
N ILE A 497 6.14 -20.48 16.26
CA ILE A 497 7.32 -19.71 16.65
C ILE A 497 6.97 -18.81 17.85
N PHE A 498 5.92 -18.01 17.72
CA PHE A 498 5.51 -17.10 18.80
C PHE A 498 4.98 -17.84 20.03
N ARG A 499 4.32 -18.99 19.85
CA ARG A 499 3.91 -19.87 20.96
C ARG A 499 5.12 -20.38 21.74
N ALA A 500 6.14 -20.84 21.05
CA ALA A 500 7.38 -21.35 21.67
C ALA A 500 8.14 -20.24 22.41
N LEU A 501 8.16 -19.01 21.87
CA LEU A 501 8.71 -17.84 22.55
C LEU A 501 7.86 -17.41 23.77
N ALA A 502 6.54 -17.39 23.62
CA ALA A 502 5.63 -17.07 24.71
C ALA A 502 5.75 -18.07 25.90
N ARG A 503 6.00 -19.35 25.59
CA ARG A 503 6.31 -20.38 26.60
C ARG A 503 7.58 -20.03 27.37
N ARG A 504 8.69 -19.69 26.69
CA ARG A 504 9.95 -19.28 27.31
C ARG A 504 9.82 -18.02 28.18
N LEU A 505 8.92 -17.15 27.79
CA LEU A 505 8.68 -15.87 28.47
C LEU A 505 7.50 -15.93 29.47
N GLY A 506 6.86 -17.09 29.65
CA GLY A 506 5.88 -17.34 30.73
C GLY A 506 4.43 -16.90 30.43
N TYR A 507 4.06 -16.67 29.15
CA TYR A 507 2.68 -16.25 28.78
C TYR A 507 2.06 -17.04 27.61
N GLU A 508 2.45 -18.34 27.43
CA GLU A 508 1.93 -19.20 26.37
C GLU A 508 0.40 -19.27 26.36
N THR A 509 -0.23 -19.54 27.52
CA THR A 509 -1.69 -19.64 27.62
C THR A 509 -2.40 -18.36 27.18
N ALA A 510 -1.89 -17.21 27.58
CA ALA A 510 -2.45 -15.92 27.15
C ALA A 510 -2.30 -15.70 25.64
N PHE A 511 -1.18 -16.14 25.07
CA PHE A 511 -0.92 -16.03 23.63
C PHE A 511 -1.83 -16.97 22.81
N THR A 512 -1.90 -18.24 23.21
CA THR A 512 -2.67 -19.29 22.49
C THR A 512 -4.19 -19.18 22.75
N ALA A 513 -4.59 -18.64 23.89
CA ALA A 513 -5.96 -18.71 24.42
C ALA A 513 -6.49 -20.16 24.40
N ASP A 514 -5.62 -21.10 24.79
CA ASP A 514 -5.83 -22.56 24.82
C ASP A 514 -6.30 -23.16 23.48
N ARG A 515 -5.88 -22.57 22.35
CA ARG A 515 -6.18 -23.07 21.00
C ARG A 515 -4.90 -23.44 20.28
N ASP A 516 -4.98 -24.52 19.51
CA ASP A 516 -4.01 -24.88 18.47
C ASP A 516 -4.36 -24.19 17.13
N GLU A 517 -3.64 -24.54 16.06
CA GLU A 517 -3.86 -24.04 14.71
C GLU A 517 -5.33 -24.24 14.26
N MET A 518 -5.86 -25.45 14.36
CA MET A 518 -7.21 -25.75 13.90
C MET A 518 -8.29 -25.14 14.80
N GLY A 519 -8.04 -25.06 16.10
CA GLY A 519 -8.92 -24.35 17.04
C GLY A 519 -9.02 -22.85 16.71
N TRP A 520 -7.93 -22.23 16.25
CA TRP A 520 -7.97 -20.87 15.75
C TRP A 520 -8.64 -20.76 14.38
N CYS A 521 -8.41 -21.68 13.45
CA CYS A 521 -9.13 -21.72 12.17
C CYS A 521 -10.63 -21.78 12.37
N GLN A 522 -11.11 -22.66 13.26
CA GLN A 522 -12.53 -22.74 13.61
C GLN A 522 -13.02 -21.45 14.24
N TRP A 523 -12.28 -20.89 15.20
CA TRP A 523 -12.71 -19.69 15.92
C TRP A 523 -12.86 -18.49 14.97
N VAL A 524 -11.89 -18.22 14.10
CA VAL A 524 -11.96 -17.08 13.17
C VAL A 524 -13.08 -17.24 12.16
N TYR A 525 -13.36 -18.47 11.69
CA TYR A 525 -14.49 -18.74 10.81
C TYR A 525 -15.83 -18.54 11.54
N ASP A 526 -15.96 -18.99 12.78
CA ASP A 526 -17.19 -18.84 13.57
C ASP A 526 -17.49 -17.36 13.85
N GLN A 527 -16.48 -16.48 13.98
CA GLN A 527 -16.68 -15.02 14.06
C GLN A 527 -17.29 -14.47 12.74
N VAL A 528 -16.78 -14.90 11.58
CA VAL A 528 -17.34 -14.53 10.27
C VAL A 528 -18.79 -15.01 10.17
N ARG A 529 -19.06 -16.25 10.55
CA ARG A 529 -20.39 -16.85 10.53
C ARG A 529 -21.38 -16.08 11.43
N ALA A 530 -20.94 -15.69 12.62
CA ALA A 530 -21.74 -14.87 13.53
C ALA A 530 -22.06 -13.48 12.94
N SER A 531 -21.05 -12.81 12.33
CA SER A 531 -21.23 -11.54 11.65
C SER A 531 -22.21 -11.66 10.46
N ALA A 532 -22.10 -12.72 9.66
CA ALA A 532 -22.99 -13.01 8.54
C ALA A 532 -24.43 -13.23 9.02
N THR A 533 -24.62 -14.04 10.09
CA THR A 533 -25.94 -14.29 10.68
C THR A 533 -26.60 -12.99 11.17
N ALA A 534 -25.82 -12.08 11.77
CA ALA A 534 -26.33 -10.76 12.18
C ALA A 534 -26.79 -9.88 11.01
N LYS A 535 -26.36 -10.20 9.79
CA LYS A 535 -26.80 -9.57 8.53
C LYS A 535 -27.82 -10.38 7.75
N GLY A 536 -28.41 -11.43 8.37
CA GLY A 536 -29.39 -12.30 7.74
C GLY A 536 -28.81 -13.35 6.78
N VAL A 537 -27.49 -13.53 6.74
CA VAL A 537 -26.83 -14.51 5.87
C VAL A 537 -26.52 -15.78 6.66
N ALA A 538 -27.06 -16.92 6.21
CA ALA A 538 -26.78 -18.22 6.80
C ALA A 538 -25.53 -18.84 6.16
N LEU A 539 -24.53 -19.19 6.96
CA LEU A 539 -23.33 -19.90 6.52
C LEU A 539 -23.26 -21.30 7.16
N PRO A 540 -22.63 -22.30 6.49
CA PRO A 540 -22.47 -23.64 7.03
C PRO A 540 -21.61 -23.67 8.30
N GLY A 541 -21.65 -24.78 9.05
CA GLY A 541 -20.73 -25.01 10.15
C GLY A 541 -19.30 -25.22 9.69
N PHE A 542 -18.32 -25.08 10.63
CA PHE A 542 -16.91 -25.14 10.30
C PHE A 542 -16.49 -26.41 9.55
N GLN A 543 -16.97 -27.57 9.96
CA GLN A 543 -16.60 -28.85 9.34
C GLN A 543 -17.03 -28.93 7.86
N GLN A 544 -18.22 -28.43 7.55
CA GLN A 544 -18.70 -28.37 6.18
C GLN A 544 -17.93 -27.36 5.36
N PHE A 545 -17.72 -26.14 5.88
CA PHE A 545 -16.88 -25.10 5.25
C PHE A 545 -15.50 -25.63 4.93
N TRP A 546 -14.85 -26.30 5.91
CA TRP A 546 -13.52 -26.84 5.74
C TRP A 546 -13.46 -27.92 4.65
N ALA A 547 -14.44 -28.80 4.61
CA ALA A 547 -14.51 -29.85 3.59
C ALA A 547 -14.82 -29.31 2.18
N GLU A 548 -15.68 -28.27 2.07
CA GLU A 548 -16.02 -27.63 0.80
C GLU A 548 -14.93 -26.69 0.28
N GLY A 549 -14.05 -26.18 1.15
CA GLY A 549 -12.91 -25.35 0.82
C GLY A 549 -13.24 -23.86 0.75
N PHE A 550 -14.47 -23.43 0.66
CA PHE A 550 -14.89 -22.02 0.66
C PHE A 550 -16.36 -21.83 1.02
N VAL A 551 -16.71 -20.59 1.36
CA VAL A 551 -18.08 -20.07 1.34
C VAL A 551 -18.15 -18.79 0.54
N GLU A 552 -19.29 -18.54 -0.08
CA GLU A 552 -19.60 -17.34 -0.86
C GLU A 552 -20.75 -16.56 -0.18
N MET A 553 -20.54 -15.28 0.07
CA MET A 553 -21.61 -14.40 0.55
C MET A 553 -22.57 -14.08 -0.60
N PRO A 554 -23.88 -14.04 -0.37
CA PRO A 554 -24.83 -13.64 -1.41
C PRO A 554 -24.61 -12.18 -1.82
N PRO A 555 -25.04 -11.78 -3.03
CA PRO A 555 -25.04 -10.37 -3.40
C PRO A 555 -26.00 -9.59 -2.46
N PRO A 556 -25.73 -8.28 -2.23
CA PRO A 556 -26.61 -7.46 -1.42
C PRO A 556 -27.96 -7.25 -2.12
N GLU A 557 -29.02 -7.05 -1.34
CA GLU A 557 -30.38 -6.85 -1.86
C GLU A 557 -30.54 -5.51 -2.61
N ARG A 558 -29.75 -4.50 -2.25
CA ARG A 558 -29.75 -3.18 -2.86
C ARG A 558 -28.33 -2.65 -3.05
N ASP A 559 -28.17 -1.76 -4.03
CA ASP A 559 -26.93 -1.05 -4.26
C ASP A 559 -26.64 -0.12 -3.05
N TYR A 560 -25.39 -0.08 -2.64
CA TYR A 560 -24.91 0.90 -1.67
C TYR A 560 -24.57 2.22 -2.37
N VAL A 561 -25.01 3.35 -1.79
CA VAL A 561 -24.67 4.70 -2.22
C VAL A 561 -24.04 5.45 -1.04
N LEU A 562 -22.82 5.89 -1.23
CA LEU A 562 -22.09 6.61 -0.20
C LEU A 562 -22.81 7.90 0.19
N PHE A 563 -23.11 8.06 1.49
CA PHE A 563 -23.83 9.22 2.06
C PHE A 563 -25.28 9.41 1.58
N GLU A 564 -25.97 8.37 1.11
CA GLU A 564 -27.38 8.45 0.70
C GLU A 564 -28.28 8.94 1.84
N ASP A 565 -28.13 8.37 3.05
CA ASP A 565 -28.93 8.73 4.21
C ASP A 565 -28.67 10.19 4.66
N PHE A 566 -27.42 10.62 4.69
CA PHE A 566 -27.05 12.00 4.96
C PHE A 566 -27.68 12.98 3.94
N ARG A 567 -27.65 12.62 2.64
CA ARG A 567 -28.28 13.46 1.61
C ARG A 567 -29.80 13.53 1.77
N ARG A 568 -30.44 12.41 2.09
CA ARG A 568 -31.88 12.36 2.28
C ARG A 568 -32.33 13.19 3.47
N ASP A 569 -31.66 13.09 4.59
CA ASP A 569 -32.00 13.78 5.84
C ASP A 569 -30.75 14.05 6.68
N PRO A 570 -30.04 15.19 6.45
CA PRO A 570 -28.81 15.49 7.16
C PRO A 570 -29.00 15.79 8.67
N GLU A 571 -30.23 16.10 9.09
CA GLU A 571 -30.53 16.34 10.51
C GLU A 571 -30.64 15.02 11.28
N ARG A 572 -31.23 13.99 10.66
CA ARG A 572 -31.36 12.65 11.27
C ARG A 572 -30.10 11.80 11.08
N HIS A 573 -29.33 12.05 10.03
CA HIS A 573 -28.12 11.32 9.67
C HIS A 573 -26.91 12.26 9.47
N PRO A 574 -26.56 13.08 10.49
CA PRO A 574 -25.45 14.02 10.36
C PRO A 574 -24.12 13.25 10.18
N LEU A 575 -23.17 13.86 9.52
CA LEU A 575 -21.78 13.37 9.49
C LEU A 575 -21.18 13.48 10.89
N LYS A 576 -20.14 12.66 11.15
CA LYS A 576 -19.39 12.70 12.44
C LYS A 576 -18.32 13.81 12.43
N THR A 577 -18.62 14.93 11.81
CA THR A 577 -17.83 16.16 11.85
C THR A 577 -18.39 17.11 12.91
N PRO A 578 -17.64 18.15 13.34
CA PRO A 578 -18.14 19.13 14.31
C PRO A 578 -19.44 19.82 13.88
N SER A 579 -19.59 20.14 12.61
CA SER A 579 -20.82 20.78 12.08
C SER A 579 -21.95 19.80 11.75
N GLY A 580 -21.69 18.50 11.75
CA GLY A 580 -22.58 17.47 11.19
C GLY A 580 -22.67 17.49 9.66
N ARG A 581 -21.83 18.28 8.98
CA ARG A 581 -21.82 18.52 7.53
C ARG A 581 -20.43 18.22 6.94
N ILE A 582 -20.29 18.40 5.63
CA ILE A 582 -19.00 18.34 4.94
C ILE A 582 -18.21 19.61 5.29
N GLU A 583 -17.02 19.45 5.85
CA GLU A 583 -16.13 20.56 6.22
C GLU A 583 -15.29 20.97 5.00
N ILE A 584 -15.74 21.99 4.25
CA ILE A 584 -14.93 22.61 3.19
C ILE A 584 -13.75 23.36 3.83
N VAL A 585 -14.02 24.06 4.94
CA VAL A 585 -13.01 24.55 5.88
C VAL A 585 -13.16 23.75 7.16
N SER A 586 -12.07 23.21 7.69
CA SER A 586 -12.05 22.43 8.93
C SER A 586 -11.39 23.24 10.05
N ASP A 587 -12.17 23.59 11.05
CA ASP A 587 -11.68 24.30 12.24
C ASP A 587 -10.70 23.44 13.06
N ASP A 588 -10.88 22.10 13.05
CA ASP A 588 -9.96 21.17 13.69
C ASP A 588 -8.56 21.26 13.05
N VAL A 589 -8.49 21.29 11.73
CA VAL A 589 -7.22 21.42 10.99
C VAL A 589 -6.64 22.83 11.16
N ALA A 590 -7.49 23.87 11.14
CA ALA A 590 -7.08 25.25 11.41
C ALA A 590 -6.41 25.38 12.80
N GLY A 591 -6.97 24.71 13.79
CA GLY A 591 -6.48 24.76 15.17
C GLY A 591 -5.07 24.15 15.37
N PHE A 592 -4.55 23.38 14.37
CA PHE A 592 -3.19 22.84 14.41
C PHE A 592 -2.14 23.83 13.88
N ASP A 593 -2.55 24.85 13.15
CA ASP A 593 -1.68 25.87 12.54
C ASP A 593 -0.55 25.27 11.68
N TYR A 594 -0.86 24.22 10.89
CA TYR A 594 0.11 23.58 10.01
C TYR A 594 0.23 24.29 8.67
N ALA A 595 1.40 24.88 8.38
CA ALA A 595 1.67 25.50 7.08
C ALA A 595 1.55 24.50 5.91
N ASP A 596 1.89 23.22 6.17
CA ASP A 596 1.83 22.12 5.17
C ASP A 596 0.44 21.49 5.03
N CYS A 597 -0.53 21.86 5.87
CA CYS A 597 -1.91 21.41 5.78
C CYS A 597 -2.87 22.51 6.28
N PRO A 598 -3.15 23.51 5.42
CA PRO A 598 -4.09 24.60 5.74
C PRO A 598 -5.51 24.10 6.01
N SER A 599 -6.37 24.99 6.51
CA SER A 599 -7.72 24.66 6.95
C SER A 599 -8.72 24.31 5.83
N HIS A 600 -8.34 24.43 4.56
CA HIS A 600 -9.14 24.11 3.38
C HIS A 600 -8.25 23.57 2.25
N PRO A 601 -8.81 22.95 1.19
CA PRO A 601 -8.03 22.50 0.05
C PRO A 601 -7.19 23.64 -0.53
N THR A 602 -5.87 23.43 -0.58
CA THR A 602 -4.90 24.41 -1.05
C THR A 602 -3.84 23.69 -1.86
N TRP A 603 -3.46 24.24 -3.02
CA TRP A 603 -2.29 23.71 -3.70
C TRP A 603 -1.03 24.32 -3.10
N LEU A 604 -0.17 23.47 -2.59
CA LEU A 604 1.13 23.79 -2.02
C LEU A 604 2.21 23.21 -2.92
N PRO A 605 3.27 23.98 -3.28
CA PRO A 605 4.37 23.45 -4.08
C PRO A 605 5.07 22.31 -3.34
N PRO A 606 5.12 21.08 -3.91
CA PRO A 606 5.88 20.00 -3.30
C PRO A 606 7.39 20.33 -3.22
N ALA A 607 8.09 19.70 -2.28
CA ALA A 607 9.54 19.89 -2.11
C ALA A 607 10.33 19.60 -3.39
N GLU A 608 9.88 18.59 -4.15
CA GLU A 608 10.42 18.25 -5.47
C GLU A 608 9.28 18.09 -6.48
N TRP A 609 9.26 18.90 -7.53
CA TRP A 609 8.31 18.81 -8.62
C TRP A 609 8.86 19.54 -9.85
N LEU A 610 8.28 19.32 -11.03
CA LEU A 610 8.79 19.84 -12.31
C LEU A 610 8.85 21.38 -12.44
N GLY A 611 8.11 22.12 -11.59
CA GLY A 611 8.17 23.58 -11.51
C GLY A 611 9.10 24.13 -10.41
N SER A 612 9.76 23.27 -9.64
CA SER A 612 10.69 23.70 -8.56
C SER A 612 12.07 24.08 -9.10
N ALA A 613 12.82 24.86 -8.32
CA ALA A 613 14.21 25.20 -8.66
C ALA A 613 15.11 23.96 -8.79
N SER A 614 14.83 22.90 -8.04
CA SER A 614 15.56 21.62 -8.10
C SER A 614 15.38 20.91 -9.45
N ALA A 615 14.32 21.21 -10.22
CA ALA A 615 14.12 20.66 -11.56
C ALA A 615 15.18 21.17 -12.59
N GLN A 616 15.90 22.24 -12.30
CA GLN A 616 17.03 22.66 -13.15
C GLN A 616 18.18 21.65 -13.09
N ARG A 617 18.37 20.99 -11.95
CA ARG A 617 19.41 19.96 -11.74
C ARG A 617 18.88 18.54 -11.96
N TRP A 618 17.63 18.28 -11.58
CA TRP A 618 16.97 16.99 -11.65
C TRP A 618 15.68 17.14 -12.47
N PRO A 619 15.78 17.14 -13.83
CA PRO A 619 14.70 17.63 -14.71
C PRO A 619 13.58 16.61 -14.97
N ILE A 620 13.63 15.44 -14.36
CA ILE A 620 12.67 14.37 -14.60
C ILE A 620 11.99 13.99 -13.28
N HIS A 621 10.67 13.88 -13.30
CA HIS A 621 9.91 13.35 -12.16
C HIS A 621 9.87 11.83 -12.21
N LEU A 622 10.27 11.17 -11.11
CA LEU A 622 10.19 9.73 -10.95
C LEU A 622 8.82 9.35 -10.38
N VAL A 623 8.04 8.62 -11.15
CA VAL A 623 6.80 7.97 -10.68
C VAL A 623 7.10 6.51 -10.38
N THR A 624 6.73 6.06 -9.18
CA THR A 624 6.82 4.64 -8.81
C THR A 624 5.43 4.01 -8.82
N HIS A 625 5.31 2.79 -9.31
CA HIS A 625 4.03 2.10 -9.42
C HIS A 625 4.09 0.63 -9.01
N GLN A 626 2.92 0.03 -8.74
CA GLN A 626 2.80 -1.41 -8.54
C GLN A 626 2.89 -2.12 -9.90
N PRO A 627 3.81 -3.09 -10.09
CA PRO A 627 3.86 -3.89 -11.33
C PRO A 627 2.74 -4.93 -11.37
N ALA A 628 2.49 -5.49 -12.56
CA ALA A 628 1.53 -6.59 -12.75
C ALA A 628 2.10 -7.97 -12.39
N SER A 629 3.44 -8.09 -12.30
CA SER A 629 4.15 -9.38 -12.20
C SER A 629 4.47 -9.82 -10.78
N ARG A 630 4.24 -8.96 -9.79
CA ARG A 630 4.51 -9.21 -8.37
C ARG A 630 3.72 -8.26 -7.49
N LEU A 631 3.57 -8.60 -6.22
CA LEU A 631 2.98 -7.73 -5.21
C LEU A 631 4.07 -7.15 -4.32
N HIS A 632 4.31 -5.85 -4.40
CA HIS A 632 5.42 -5.21 -3.68
C HIS A 632 6.74 -5.91 -4.02
N SER A 633 7.46 -6.46 -3.02
CA SER A 633 8.66 -7.27 -3.23
C SER A 633 8.40 -8.79 -3.22
N GLN A 634 7.13 -9.20 -3.02
CA GLN A 634 6.75 -10.61 -3.08
C GLN A 634 6.77 -11.08 -4.53
N MET A 635 7.29 -12.29 -4.76
CA MET A 635 7.46 -12.89 -6.08
C MET A 635 8.45 -12.18 -7.02
N ASP A 636 9.26 -11.21 -6.54
CA ASP A 636 10.29 -10.59 -7.40
C ASP A 636 11.33 -11.60 -7.93
N PRO A 637 11.79 -12.62 -7.16
CA PRO A 637 12.61 -13.70 -7.70
C PRO A 637 11.85 -14.68 -8.61
N GLY A 638 10.52 -14.61 -8.68
CA GLY A 638 9.71 -15.55 -9.45
C GLY A 638 9.81 -15.36 -10.98
N PRO A 639 9.45 -16.40 -11.77
CA PRO A 639 9.63 -16.40 -13.21
C PRO A 639 8.85 -15.27 -13.91
N VAL A 640 7.64 -14.95 -13.44
CA VAL A 640 6.81 -13.88 -14.04
C VAL A 640 7.48 -12.50 -13.90
N SER A 641 8.04 -12.19 -12.71
CA SER A 641 8.76 -10.93 -12.50
C SER A 641 10.09 -10.91 -13.23
N ARG A 642 10.87 -11.98 -13.18
CA ARG A 642 12.15 -12.08 -13.89
C ARG A 642 12.00 -11.93 -15.41
N GLY A 643 10.91 -12.48 -15.96
CA GLY A 643 10.60 -12.39 -17.41
C GLY A 643 10.35 -10.96 -17.89
N GLN A 644 10.03 -10.02 -17.01
CA GLN A 644 9.81 -8.61 -17.37
C GLN A 644 11.06 -7.74 -17.20
N LYS A 645 12.14 -8.26 -16.59
CA LYS A 645 13.37 -7.48 -16.38
C LYS A 645 14.17 -7.32 -17.66
N VAL A 646 14.75 -6.14 -17.84
CA VAL A 646 15.65 -5.83 -18.93
C VAL A 646 17.09 -6.08 -18.48
N LYS A 647 17.77 -7.05 -19.10
CA LYS A 647 19.13 -7.48 -18.73
C LYS A 647 19.27 -7.73 -17.20
N GLY A 648 18.24 -8.35 -16.60
CA GLY A 648 18.19 -8.71 -15.18
C GLY A 648 17.86 -7.56 -14.22
N ARG A 649 17.53 -6.36 -14.72
CA ARG A 649 17.23 -5.16 -13.95
C ARG A 649 15.79 -4.72 -14.10
N GLU A 650 15.31 -3.96 -13.13
CA GLU A 650 13.98 -3.37 -13.18
C GLU A 650 13.84 -2.45 -14.40
N PRO A 651 12.75 -2.58 -15.18
CA PRO A 651 12.48 -1.67 -16.27
C PRO A 651 12.24 -0.23 -15.79
N ILE A 652 12.79 0.75 -16.54
CA ILE A 652 12.41 2.16 -16.44
C ILE A 652 11.80 2.61 -17.75
N ARG A 653 10.55 3.05 -17.71
CA ARG A 653 9.85 3.57 -18.89
C ARG A 653 10.15 5.06 -19.01
N ILE A 654 10.55 5.48 -20.22
CA ILE A 654 10.92 6.85 -20.54
C ILE A 654 10.25 7.29 -21.86
N SER A 655 9.83 8.54 -21.95
CA SER A 655 9.23 9.09 -23.17
C SER A 655 10.25 9.13 -24.34
N PRO A 656 9.83 8.94 -25.61
CA PRO A 656 10.74 9.04 -26.76
C PRO A 656 11.54 10.35 -26.81
N PRO A 657 10.97 11.55 -26.57
CA PRO A 657 11.75 12.79 -26.56
C PRO A 657 12.85 12.84 -25.48
N ASP A 658 12.53 12.33 -24.27
CA ASP A 658 13.50 12.33 -23.17
C ASP A 658 14.62 11.32 -23.38
N ALA A 659 14.30 10.17 -23.98
CA ALA A 659 15.27 9.14 -24.38
C ALA A 659 16.21 9.68 -25.46
N ALA A 660 15.65 10.27 -26.52
CA ALA A 660 16.43 10.83 -27.64
C ALA A 660 17.40 11.95 -27.16
N LYS A 661 16.92 12.85 -26.30
CA LYS A 661 17.74 13.92 -25.71
C LYS A 661 18.96 13.40 -24.95
N ARG A 662 18.93 12.16 -24.46
CA ARG A 662 19.99 11.53 -23.65
C ARG A 662 20.74 10.42 -24.38
N GLY A 663 20.44 10.19 -25.64
CA GLY A 663 21.03 9.10 -26.42
C GLY A 663 20.73 7.71 -25.88
N ILE A 664 19.56 7.55 -25.24
CA ILE A 664 19.08 6.28 -24.68
C ILE A 664 18.22 5.57 -25.70
N SER A 665 18.49 4.28 -25.91
CA SER A 665 17.73 3.39 -26.74
C SER A 665 16.99 2.34 -25.90
N ASP A 666 15.96 1.73 -26.48
CA ASP A 666 15.24 0.62 -25.86
C ASP A 666 16.20 -0.53 -25.52
N GLY A 667 16.11 -1.08 -24.32
CA GLY A 667 17.00 -2.13 -23.83
C GLY A 667 18.38 -1.69 -23.32
N ASP A 668 18.70 -0.41 -23.33
CA ASP A 668 19.94 0.11 -22.72
C ASP A 668 19.93 -0.06 -21.19
N ILE A 669 21.11 -0.25 -20.60
CA ILE A 669 21.28 -0.04 -19.18
C ILE A 669 21.44 1.45 -18.93
N VAL A 670 20.72 1.96 -17.97
CA VAL A 670 20.76 3.38 -17.58
C VAL A 670 21.03 3.54 -16.10
N ARG A 671 21.68 4.63 -15.73
CA ARG A 671 21.80 5.11 -14.36
C ARG A 671 20.71 6.14 -14.09
N VAL A 672 19.94 5.92 -13.05
CA VAL A 672 18.94 6.86 -12.54
C VAL A 672 19.46 7.39 -11.22
N PHE A 673 19.51 8.71 -11.04
CA PHE A 673 20.19 9.28 -9.88
C PHE A 673 19.67 10.66 -9.47
N ASN A 674 19.89 10.97 -8.20
CA ASN A 674 19.71 12.30 -7.61
C ASN A 674 20.68 12.48 -6.41
N ALA A 675 20.42 13.48 -5.55
CA ALA A 675 21.27 13.75 -4.39
C ALA A 675 21.25 12.63 -3.32
N ARG A 676 20.21 11.77 -3.30
CA ARG A 676 20.05 10.68 -2.31
C ARG A 676 20.79 9.41 -2.71
N GLY A 677 20.92 9.16 -4.01
CA GLY A 677 21.58 7.94 -4.48
C GLY A 677 21.44 7.72 -5.98
N ALA A 678 21.74 6.50 -6.39
CA ALA A 678 21.61 6.05 -7.78
C ALA A 678 21.22 4.57 -7.84
N CYS A 679 20.53 4.17 -8.90
CA CYS A 679 20.34 2.76 -9.26
C CYS A 679 20.56 2.54 -10.77
N LEU A 680 20.81 1.28 -11.15
CA LEU A 680 20.87 0.85 -12.54
C LEU A 680 19.54 0.20 -12.92
N ALA A 681 18.99 0.61 -14.06
CA ALA A 681 17.73 0.09 -14.59
C ALA A 681 17.87 -0.25 -16.08
N GLY A 682 16.92 -0.98 -16.63
CA GLY A 682 16.83 -1.25 -18.04
C GLY A 682 15.82 -0.33 -18.73
N ALA A 683 16.25 0.41 -19.75
CA ALA A 683 15.40 1.38 -20.43
C ALA A 683 14.32 0.70 -21.29
N VAL A 684 13.10 1.23 -21.20
CA VAL A 684 11.97 0.93 -22.09
C VAL A 684 11.44 2.25 -22.63
N VAL A 685 11.59 2.47 -23.93
CA VAL A 685 11.12 3.69 -24.59
C VAL A 685 9.61 3.56 -24.86
N ASP A 686 8.81 4.44 -24.27
CA ASP A 686 7.35 4.30 -24.23
C ASP A 686 6.64 5.62 -24.56
N PRO A 687 5.92 5.71 -25.68
CA PRO A 687 5.17 6.90 -26.07
C PRO A 687 3.94 7.18 -25.15
N GLY A 688 3.56 6.23 -24.31
CA GLY A 688 2.51 6.41 -23.31
C GLY A 688 2.97 7.08 -22.02
N VAL A 689 4.25 7.48 -21.92
CA VAL A 689 4.80 8.25 -20.81
C VAL A 689 4.88 9.73 -21.19
N MET A 690 4.37 10.59 -20.34
CA MET A 690 4.46 12.04 -20.51
C MET A 690 5.93 12.51 -20.51
N PRO A 691 6.36 13.42 -21.42
CA PRO A 691 7.69 14.02 -21.36
C PRO A 691 7.97 14.69 -20.00
N GLY A 692 9.21 14.57 -19.53
CA GLY A 692 9.63 15.04 -18.19
C GLY A 692 9.30 14.05 -17.06
N VAL A 693 8.82 12.85 -17.38
CA VAL A 693 8.48 11.79 -16.41
C VAL A 693 9.16 10.49 -16.78
N VAL A 694 9.62 9.77 -15.78
CA VAL A 694 10.04 8.36 -15.89
C VAL A 694 9.31 7.50 -14.88
N VAL A 695 9.16 6.23 -15.20
CA VAL A 695 8.34 5.31 -14.42
C VAL A 695 9.10 4.04 -14.11
N MET A 696 9.21 3.70 -12.83
CA MET A 696 9.79 2.44 -12.37
C MET A 696 8.82 1.71 -11.46
N ALA A 697 8.79 0.38 -11.54
CA ALA A 697 7.98 -0.39 -10.61
C ALA A 697 8.66 -0.49 -9.24
N THR A 698 7.86 -0.45 -8.17
CA THR A 698 8.33 -0.76 -6.81
C THR A 698 8.58 -2.26 -6.66
N GLY A 699 9.36 -2.66 -5.66
CA GLY A 699 9.48 -4.05 -5.23
C GLY A 699 10.67 -4.81 -5.75
N ALA A 700 11.51 -4.22 -6.61
CA ALA A 700 12.80 -4.81 -6.91
C ALA A 700 13.60 -5.03 -5.61
N TRP A 701 14.13 -6.23 -5.40
CA TRP A 701 14.93 -6.52 -4.21
C TRP A 701 16.19 -5.65 -4.17
N PHE A 702 16.39 -4.99 -3.05
CA PHE A 702 17.52 -4.09 -2.83
C PHE A 702 18.86 -4.84 -2.94
N ASP A 703 19.71 -4.42 -3.86
CA ASP A 703 21.04 -4.97 -4.14
C ASP A 703 22.09 -3.85 -4.12
N PRO A 704 22.49 -3.40 -2.92
CA PRO A 704 23.44 -2.29 -2.78
C PRO A 704 24.81 -2.65 -3.38
N ALA A 705 25.48 -1.64 -3.92
CA ALA A 705 26.85 -1.78 -4.39
C ALA A 705 27.83 -2.00 -3.21
N ASP A 706 28.96 -2.67 -3.49
CA ASP A 706 30.00 -2.89 -2.49
C ASP A 706 30.78 -1.60 -2.19
N ALA A 707 30.92 -0.71 -3.17
CA ALA A 707 31.62 0.55 -3.04
C ALA A 707 30.65 1.69 -2.67
N ALA A 708 31.05 2.52 -1.72
CA ALA A 708 30.30 3.71 -1.34
C ALA A 708 30.06 4.64 -2.55
N GLY A 709 28.83 5.09 -2.74
CA GLY A 709 28.42 5.97 -3.83
C GLY A 709 28.22 5.30 -5.19
N ALA A 710 28.52 4.01 -5.34
CA ALA A 710 28.19 3.28 -6.56
C ALA A 710 26.68 2.98 -6.63
N PRO A 711 26.09 2.86 -7.84
CA PRO A 711 24.65 2.67 -7.99
C PRO A 711 24.19 1.30 -7.48
N GLU A 712 23.00 1.26 -6.90
CA GLU A 712 22.25 0.05 -6.60
C GLU A 712 22.05 -0.74 -7.91
N ARG A 713 22.22 -2.08 -7.86
CA ARG A 713 22.43 -2.89 -9.07
C ARG A 713 21.17 -3.36 -9.75
N HIS A 714 20.07 -3.49 -9.04
CA HIS A 714 18.87 -4.21 -9.49
C HIS A 714 17.75 -3.29 -9.98
N GLY A 715 17.78 -2.01 -9.60
CA GLY A 715 16.79 -1.01 -9.99
C GLY A 715 15.72 -0.78 -8.93
N ASN A 716 16.09 -0.78 -7.65
CA ASN A 716 15.15 -0.40 -6.61
C ASN A 716 14.98 1.13 -6.57
N PRO A 717 13.78 1.67 -6.96
CA PRO A 717 13.57 3.12 -7.05
C PRO A 717 13.62 3.83 -5.69
N ASN A 718 13.46 3.10 -4.58
CA ASN A 718 13.42 3.72 -3.25
C ASN A 718 14.80 4.19 -2.75
N VAL A 719 15.89 3.95 -3.47
CA VAL A 719 17.16 4.66 -3.24
C VAL A 719 17.11 6.12 -3.67
N LEU A 720 16.05 6.52 -4.41
CA LEU A 720 15.87 7.85 -5.02
C LEU A 720 14.71 8.62 -4.41
N THR A 721 13.79 7.96 -3.68
CA THR A 721 12.56 8.58 -3.18
C THR A 721 12.80 9.44 -1.95
N LEU A 722 11.96 10.48 -1.78
CA LEU A 722 12.06 11.44 -0.70
C LEU A 722 11.48 10.89 0.61
N ASP A 723 12.25 10.95 1.70
CA ASP A 723 11.84 10.46 3.02
C ASP A 723 11.42 11.62 3.95
N ILE A 724 10.28 12.25 3.61
CA ILE A 724 9.58 13.21 4.47
C ILE A 724 8.13 12.76 4.65
N GLY A 725 7.41 13.35 5.62
CA GLY A 725 5.97 13.15 5.78
C GLY A 725 5.18 13.87 4.70
N THR A 726 3.90 13.47 4.50
CA THR A 726 2.97 14.22 3.65
C THR A 726 2.69 15.60 4.23
N SER A 727 2.45 15.66 5.52
CA SER A 727 2.34 16.84 6.39
C SER A 727 2.42 16.38 7.86
N PRO A 728 2.53 17.31 8.85
CA PRO A 728 2.42 16.96 10.27
C PRO A 728 1.07 16.34 10.65
N LEU A 729 0.02 16.56 9.87
CA LEU A 729 -1.29 15.94 10.11
C LEU A 729 -1.22 14.41 10.04
N ALA A 730 -0.64 13.86 8.97
CA ALA A 730 -0.69 12.43 8.72
C ALA A 730 0.66 11.73 8.78
N GLN A 731 1.79 12.43 8.57
CA GLN A 731 3.13 11.85 8.48
C GLN A 731 3.18 10.64 7.51
N GLY A 732 2.34 10.69 6.46
CA GLY A 732 2.25 9.66 5.44
C GLY A 732 3.51 9.60 4.57
N THR A 733 3.59 8.62 3.67
CA THR A 733 4.71 8.51 2.73
C THR A 733 4.65 9.58 1.64
N SER A 734 5.79 10.16 1.27
CA SER A 734 5.95 11.08 0.14
C SER A 734 6.77 10.48 -1.01
N ALA A 735 6.77 9.15 -1.14
CA ALA A 735 7.58 8.41 -2.12
C ALA A 735 7.33 8.81 -3.59
N LEU A 736 6.18 9.41 -3.92
CA LEU A 736 5.87 9.91 -5.26
C LEU A 736 6.26 11.38 -5.48
N THR A 737 7.07 11.95 -4.59
CA THR A 737 7.65 13.29 -4.71
C THR A 737 9.16 13.15 -4.86
N ALA A 738 9.64 12.86 -6.07
CA ALA A 738 11.05 12.65 -6.35
C ALA A 738 11.43 13.16 -7.74
N LEU A 739 12.48 13.97 -7.80
CA LEU A 739 13.13 14.37 -9.03
C LEU A 739 14.44 13.61 -9.22
N VAL A 740 14.75 13.28 -10.47
CA VAL A 740 15.92 12.50 -10.87
C VAL A 740 16.52 13.04 -12.17
N GLU A 741 17.73 12.60 -12.48
CA GLU A 741 18.31 12.58 -13.81
C GLU A 741 18.55 11.14 -14.24
N ILE A 742 18.61 10.89 -15.54
CA ILE A 742 18.85 9.60 -16.16
C ILE A 742 19.90 9.74 -17.25
N GLU A 743 20.85 8.82 -17.28
CA GLU A 743 21.90 8.77 -18.30
C GLU A 743 22.16 7.33 -18.75
N ARG A 744 22.66 7.14 -19.97
CA ARG A 744 23.07 5.82 -20.45
C ARG A 744 24.30 5.35 -19.66
N TRP A 745 24.31 4.07 -19.29
CA TRP A 745 25.43 3.44 -18.58
C TRP A 745 26.38 2.79 -19.58
N ASP A 746 27.51 3.41 -19.84
CA ASP A 746 28.49 2.95 -20.85
C ASP A 746 29.55 1.99 -20.29
N ALA A 747 29.71 1.91 -18.97
CA ALA A 747 30.64 0.99 -18.33
C ALA A 747 30.09 -0.44 -18.30
N PRO A 748 30.93 -1.48 -18.11
CA PRO A 748 30.46 -2.83 -17.83
C PRO A 748 29.50 -2.83 -16.63
N ALA A 749 28.27 -3.33 -16.85
CA ALA A 749 27.27 -3.34 -15.80
C ALA A 749 27.61 -4.40 -14.74
N PRO A 750 27.61 -4.08 -13.44
CA PRO A 750 27.91 -5.04 -12.38
C PRO A 750 26.85 -6.16 -12.36
N ALA A 751 27.25 -7.37 -11.98
CA ALA A 751 26.31 -8.48 -11.83
C ALA A 751 25.26 -8.19 -10.76
N VAL A 752 24.00 -8.52 -11.05
CA VAL A 752 22.91 -8.45 -10.08
C VAL A 752 23.02 -9.64 -9.12
N ARG A 753 23.02 -9.36 -7.82
CA ARG A 753 23.10 -10.37 -6.74
C ARG A 753 21.84 -10.39 -5.86
N ALA A 754 20.82 -9.64 -6.24
CA ALA A 754 19.57 -9.53 -5.49
C ALA A 754 18.99 -10.88 -5.09
N PHE A 755 19.12 -11.90 -5.94
CA PHE A 755 18.58 -13.24 -5.75
C PHE A 755 19.66 -14.30 -5.40
N ALA A 756 20.83 -13.89 -4.94
CA ALA A 756 21.80 -14.82 -4.39
C ALA A 756 21.49 -15.11 -2.90
N PRO A 757 21.51 -16.35 -2.43
CA PRO A 757 21.40 -16.63 -0.99
C PRO A 757 22.60 -16.05 -0.24
N PRO A 758 22.51 -15.80 1.08
CA PRO A 758 23.65 -15.38 1.86
C PRO A 758 24.68 -16.52 1.94
N GLN A 759 25.91 -16.17 2.30
CA GLN A 759 26.93 -17.16 2.60
C GLN A 759 26.72 -17.73 4.00
N PHE A 760 26.99 -19.02 4.15
CA PHE A 760 26.96 -19.68 5.45
C PHE A 760 28.38 -19.98 5.91
N ALA A 761 28.64 -19.83 7.21
CA ALA A 761 29.87 -20.30 7.82
C ALA A 761 29.87 -21.86 7.83
N ALA A 762 31.03 -22.43 7.67
CA ALA A 762 31.17 -23.89 7.81
C ALA A 762 30.64 -24.30 9.17
N ALA A 763 29.88 -25.43 9.22
CA ALA A 763 29.49 -26.01 10.48
C ALA A 763 30.77 -26.40 11.24
N GLY A 764 30.97 -25.77 12.39
CA GLY A 764 32.13 -26.05 13.27
C GLY A 764 32.06 -27.42 13.92
#